data_44b0dce10efb0218cd470c9132607f18
#
_entry.id   44b0dce10efb0218cd470c9132607f18
#
_cell.length_a   1.000
_cell.length_b   1.000
_cell.length_c   1.000
_cell.angle_alpha   90.00
_cell.angle_beta   90.00
_cell.angle_gamma   90.00
#
_symmetry.space_group_name_H-M   'P 1'
#
loop_
_entity.id
_entity.type
_entity.pdbx_description
1 polymer ?
#
loop_
_entity_poly.entity_id
_entity_poly.type
_entity_poly.pdbx_seq_one_letter_code
_entity_poly.pdbx_strand_id
1 'polypeptide(L)'
;MAMPQPIDPPGPAERPARGRRPRFSFRWSGAWWGWLVAALLCGLHGAALWVGVGGAVGLRGEWPILFADHGFHYHHGVVTRSFLRETGMTAGYDPSFMSGFPMSVVTGTSSTLENLFLLAFGGDKPAPASKVFTLACLAVLPCLVAMAAGGLRAGSPGVALAVLLYLVYFWTAPPVAYAEYGMTGYVLAVPACLVALALVGIYLTRGGFGAWLAAALACSAAFLIHLTSAMVLGPAALLAYAVGAIRARRSGRAFPVSRHLGLVAIAAVVLALNAFWLLPGFWLASTAGPSDFVFVHPEPVLGRLGEIFWAMPPIECFSLALGLVGLAGLARRDPVAAAGFGGFLLAGFSWGYLAGFSRTLDVFQPGRHTYALYSAACLLGGIGLGEVLDRLRASRPGRLDLVVLLGLAMVGVRVFGPDLAHQVRVRVAGPDTFLSSRPTERLLQVVGLARANLRPGERLLFEESGFAVPGMVDPFGGRHFSPILPHAAGIEVIGGPYLHTPVTTNFTQFGENKLFGKKAWGRDDFVRHARLYRPSAIYCWSPRAKSFCRSNPDLIRVVEDDGVIVFGRVIGFEGEAIRGTAKVQAGPNRLVVEGAAAEPGGDGLVVLRYHAVPYLAADPPVPIEPVFLEDDPVPFIGFRPPPGGALTLRMDLPPRSLPRK
;
A
#
# COMPACT_ATOMS: atom_id res chain seq x y z
N MET A 1 6.36 95.50 6.30
CA MET A 1 5.21 94.54 6.33
C MET A 1 5.12 93.95 4.91
N ALA A 2 5.62 92.70 4.79
CA ALA A 2 5.56 91.98 3.51
C ALA A 2 4.36 91.02 3.63
N MET A 3 3.44 91.05 2.68
CA MET A 3 2.30 90.12 2.62
C MET A 3 2.74 88.69 2.31
N PRO A 4 2.17 87.68 2.90
CA PRO A 4 2.45 86.28 2.57
C PRO A 4 1.82 85.93 1.19
N GLN A 5 2.59 85.18 0.40
CA GLN A 5 2.12 84.63 -0.91
C GLN A 5 1.10 83.49 -0.68
N PRO A 6 0.13 83.30 -1.55
CA PRO A 6 -0.85 82.24 -1.48
C PRO A 6 -0.20 80.89 -1.75
N ILE A 7 -0.52 79.90 -0.91
CA ILE A 7 -0.12 78.48 -1.07
C ILE A 7 -1.00 77.86 -2.15
N ASP A 8 -0.38 77.34 -3.21
CA ASP A 8 -1.06 76.58 -4.25
C ASP A 8 -1.73 75.31 -3.67
N PRO A 9 -2.93 74.94 -4.15
CA PRO A 9 -3.62 73.75 -3.68
C PRO A 9 -2.85 72.48 -4.16
N PRO A 10 -2.81 71.41 -3.35
CA PRO A 10 -2.14 70.16 -3.71
C PRO A 10 -2.79 69.56 -4.95
N GLY A 11 -1.93 69.25 -5.92
CA GLY A 11 -2.33 68.57 -7.18
C GLY A 11 -3.05 67.26 -6.93
N PRO A 12 -3.90 66.80 -7.86
CA PRO A 12 -4.70 65.60 -7.71
C PRO A 12 -3.81 64.39 -7.44
N ALA A 13 -4.02 63.72 -6.30
CA ALA A 13 -3.33 62.49 -5.92
C ALA A 13 -3.41 61.46 -7.08
N GLU A 14 -2.26 61.09 -7.60
CA GLU A 14 -2.15 59.99 -8.56
C GLU A 14 -2.80 58.74 -8.01
N ARG A 15 -3.90 58.29 -8.61
CA ARG A 15 -4.53 57.01 -8.26
C ARG A 15 -3.51 55.89 -8.50
N PRO A 16 -3.22 55.04 -7.49
CA PRO A 16 -2.32 53.93 -7.70
C PRO A 16 -2.82 53.08 -8.87
N ALA A 17 -1.95 52.89 -9.83
CA ALA A 17 -2.20 52.08 -11.02
C ALA A 17 -2.80 50.73 -10.58
N ARG A 18 -4.07 50.47 -10.94
CA ARG A 18 -4.72 49.18 -10.71
C ARG A 18 -3.84 48.11 -11.30
N GLY A 19 -3.13 47.38 -10.43
CA GLY A 19 -2.27 46.27 -10.82
C GLY A 19 -3.03 45.36 -11.76
N ARG A 20 -2.56 45.28 -13.01
CA ARG A 20 -3.05 44.31 -13.98
C ARG A 20 -2.98 42.95 -13.35
N ARG A 21 -4.13 42.37 -13.00
CA ARG A 21 -4.22 40.94 -12.62
C ARG A 21 -3.51 40.17 -13.72
N PRO A 22 -2.53 39.33 -13.40
CA PRO A 22 -1.88 38.51 -14.41
C PRO A 22 -2.97 37.65 -15.04
N ARG A 23 -3.34 37.96 -16.27
CA ARG A 23 -4.17 37.09 -17.11
C ARG A 23 -3.40 35.79 -17.24
N PHE A 24 -4.02 34.68 -16.91
CA PHE A 24 -3.54 33.35 -17.13
C PHE A 24 -3.47 33.09 -18.64
N SER A 25 -2.48 33.68 -19.30
CA SER A 25 -2.16 33.33 -20.66
C SER A 25 -1.29 32.09 -20.59
N PHE A 26 -1.90 30.94 -20.81
CA PHE A 26 -1.19 29.74 -21.21
C PHE A 26 -0.53 30.08 -22.56
N ARG A 27 0.68 30.66 -22.53
CA ARG A 27 1.46 30.88 -23.74
C ARG A 27 1.87 29.48 -24.21
N TRP A 28 1.13 28.94 -25.15
CA TRP A 28 1.54 27.88 -26.04
C TRP A 28 2.72 28.39 -26.89
N SER A 29 3.85 28.68 -26.25
CA SER A 29 5.08 28.99 -26.95
C SER A 29 5.60 27.70 -27.55
N GLY A 30 5.47 27.51 -28.83
CA GLY A 30 6.23 26.69 -29.80
C GLY A 30 6.76 25.28 -29.48
N ALA A 31 6.64 24.76 -28.27
CA ALA A 31 7.28 23.54 -27.83
C ALA A 31 6.28 22.52 -27.25
N TRP A 32 5.17 22.26 -27.94
CA TRP A 32 4.25 21.16 -27.63
C TRP A 32 4.90 19.78 -27.76
N TRP A 33 6.01 19.69 -28.49
CA TRP A 33 6.70 18.42 -28.76
C TRP A 33 7.12 17.66 -27.49
N GLY A 34 7.54 18.33 -26.43
CA GLY A 34 7.93 17.64 -25.19
C GLY A 34 6.74 17.02 -24.47
N TRP A 35 5.56 17.65 -24.54
CA TRP A 35 4.32 17.04 -24.08
C TRP A 35 3.90 15.84 -24.93
N LEU A 36 4.13 15.92 -26.25
CA LEU A 36 3.90 14.80 -27.15
C LEU A 36 4.83 13.62 -26.83
N VAL A 37 6.13 13.91 -26.60
CA VAL A 37 7.09 12.88 -26.19
C VAL A 37 6.69 12.27 -24.85
N ALA A 38 6.29 13.08 -23.86
CA ALA A 38 5.80 12.59 -22.59
C ALA A 38 4.57 11.68 -22.76
N ALA A 39 3.61 12.09 -23.59
CA ALA A 39 2.42 11.29 -23.91
C ALA A 39 2.78 9.96 -24.60
N LEU A 40 3.74 9.99 -25.54
CA LEU A 40 4.23 8.78 -26.20
C LEU A 40 4.90 7.82 -25.19
N LEU A 41 5.74 8.35 -24.29
CA LEU A 41 6.37 7.56 -23.23
C LEU A 41 5.34 6.96 -22.28
N CYS A 42 4.30 7.70 -21.90
CA CYS A 42 3.17 7.17 -21.12
C CYS A 42 2.44 6.06 -21.89
N GLY A 43 2.23 6.24 -23.19
CA GLY A 43 1.60 5.22 -24.04
C GLY A 43 2.43 3.94 -24.15
N LEU A 44 3.75 4.06 -24.35
CA LEU A 44 4.67 2.92 -24.39
C LEU A 44 4.71 2.17 -23.05
N HIS A 45 4.74 2.91 -21.93
CA HIS A 45 4.65 2.32 -20.60
C HIS A 45 3.33 1.56 -20.40
N GLY A 46 2.19 2.17 -20.76
CA GLY A 46 0.88 1.52 -20.70
C GLY A 46 0.81 0.27 -21.59
N ALA A 47 1.41 0.32 -22.78
CA ALA A 47 1.48 -0.84 -23.69
C ALA A 47 2.33 -1.98 -23.09
N ALA A 48 3.47 -1.68 -22.48
CA ALA A 48 4.29 -2.66 -21.78
C ALA A 48 3.52 -3.34 -20.63
N LEU A 49 2.82 -2.56 -19.81
CA LEU A 49 1.97 -3.09 -18.73
C LEU A 49 0.80 -3.95 -19.27
N TRP A 50 0.18 -3.51 -20.39
CA TRP A 50 -0.88 -4.26 -21.06
C TRP A 50 -0.40 -5.64 -21.52
N VAL A 51 0.79 -5.71 -22.12
CA VAL A 51 1.41 -6.99 -22.49
C VAL A 51 1.72 -7.81 -21.25
N GLY A 52 2.27 -7.18 -20.20
CA GLY A 52 2.61 -7.83 -18.94
C GLY A 52 1.43 -8.49 -18.23
N VAL A 53 0.22 -7.93 -18.33
CA VAL A 53 -1.00 -8.54 -17.77
C VAL A 53 -1.59 -9.65 -18.67
N GLY A 54 -1.02 -9.88 -19.86
CA GLY A 54 -1.52 -10.83 -20.85
C GLY A 54 -2.66 -10.28 -21.72
N GLY A 55 -2.73 -8.97 -21.88
CA GLY A 55 -3.71 -8.29 -22.72
C GLY A 55 -5.16 -8.51 -22.25
N ALA A 56 -6.08 -8.51 -23.20
CA ALA A 56 -7.51 -8.69 -22.93
C ALA A 56 -7.84 -10.06 -22.30
N VAL A 57 -7.12 -11.11 -22.69
CA VAL A 57 -7.31 -12.47 -22.16
C VAL A 57 -6.89 -12.53 -20.68
N GLY A 58 -5.72 -12.00 -20.36
CA GLY A 58 -5.25 -11.94 -18.97
C GLY A 58 -6.18 -11.11 -18.07
N LEU A 59 -6.65 -9.95 -18.56
CA LEU A 59 -7.58 -9.11 -17.79
C LEU A 59 -8.92 -9.80 -17.50
N ARG A 60 -9.48 -10.54 -18.45
CA ARG A 60 -10.77 -11.23 -18.30
C ARG A 60 -10.68 -12.54 -17.52
N GLY A 61 -9.49 -13.06 -17.29
CA GLY A 61 -9.26 -14.30 -16.56
C GLY A 61 -9.88 -14.25 -15.14
N GLU A 62 -10.31 -15.39 -14.62
CA GLU A 62 -11.00 -15.51 -13.34
C GLU A 62 -10.07 -15.41 -12.11
N TRP A 63 -8.77 -15.57 -12.31
CA TRP A 63 -7.78 -15.46 -11.25
C TRP A 63 -7.29 -14.00 -11.12
N PRO A 64 -7.08 -13.51 -9.89
CA PRO A 64 -6.39 -12.23 -9.67
C PRO A 64 -4.91 -12.35 -10.05
N ILE A 65 -4.15 -11.27 -9.94
CA ILE A 65 -2.69 -11.36 -9.95
C ILE A 65 -2.25 -12.15 -8.72
N LEU A 66 -1.35 -13.11 -8.89
CA LEU A 66 -1.06 -14.14 -7.88
C LEU A 66 0.30 -13.96 -7.20
N PHE A 67 1.14 -13.05 -7.67
CA PHE A 67 2.49 -12.88 -7.13
C PHE A 67 2.46 -12.08 -5.82
N ALA A 68 3.21 -12.54 -4.82
CA ALA A 68 3.42 -11.89 -3.52
C ALA A 68 2.10 -11.34 -2.89
N ASP A 69 2.06 -10.07 -2.49
CA ASP A 69 0.95 -9.46 -1.74
C ASP A 69 -0.30 -9.16 -2.57
N HIS A 70 -0.28 -9.33 -3.91
CA HIS A 70 -1.47 -9.09 -4.74
C HIS A 70 -2.67 -9.94 -4.31
N GLY A 71 -2.43 -11.23 -3.97
CA GLY A 71 -3.49 -12.11 -3.47
C GLY A 71 -4.11 -11.59 -2.17
N PHE A 72 -3.27 -11.07 -1.27
CA PHE A 72 -3.71 -10.47 -0.02
C PHE A 72 -4.56 -9.20 -0.25
N HIS A 73 -4.12 -8.28 -1.11
CA HIS A 73 -4.89 -7.08 -1.43
C HIS A 73 -6.21 -7.41 -2.11
N TYR A 74 -6.22 -8.40 -3.00
CA TYR A 74 -7.44 -8.92 -3.61
C TYR A 74 -8.42 -9.45 -2.57
N HIS A 75 -7.97 -10.34 -1.65
CA HIS A 75 -8.81 -10.85 -0.56
C HIS A 75 -9.36 -9.71 0.28
N HIS A 76 -8.49 -8.80 0.72
CA HIS A 76 -8.86 -7.63 1.51
C HIS A 76 -9.93 -6.79 0.81
N GLY A 77 -9.78 -6.55 -0.49
CA GLY A 77 -10.75 -5.82 -1.30
C GLY A 77 -12.10 -6.51 -1.41
N VAL A 78 -12.11 -7.83 -1.64
CA VAL A 78 -13.34 -8.61 -1.75
C VAL A 78 -14.12 -8.62 -0.42
N VAL A 79 -13.43 -8.85 0.69
CA VAL A 79 -14.08 -8.92 2.02
C VAL A 79 -14.52 -7.52 2.50
N THR A 80 -13.68 -6.50 2.34
CA THR A 80 -14.04 -5.10 2.69
C THR A 80 -15.23 -4.61 1.88
N ARG A 81 -15.39 -5.03 0.63
CA ARG A 81 -16.58 -4.73 -0.17
C ARG A 81 -17.87 -5.22 0.51
N SER A 82 -17.84 -6.40 1.10
CA SER A 82 -18.99 -6.93 1.86
C SER A 82 -19.24 -6.08 3.10
N PHE A 83 -18.20 -5.72 3.86
CA PHE A 83 -18.33 -4.84 5.01
C PHE A 83 -18.96 -3.49 4.64
N LEU A 84 -18.45 -2.83 3.59
CA LEU A 84 -18.96 -1.54 3.12
C LEU A 84 -20.43 -1.61 2.70
N ARG A 85 -20.85 -2.70 2.05
CA ARG A 85 -22.26 -2.90 1.64
C ARG A 85 -23.18 -3.14 2.83
N GLU A 86 -22.75 -3.91 3.81
CA GLU A 86 -23.57 -4.31 4.95
C GLU A 86 -23.56 -3.27 6.07
N THR A 87 -22.40 -2.68 6.35
CA THR A 87 -22.18 -1.82 7.51
C THR A 87 -21.82 -0.39 7.17
N GLY A 88 -21.40 -0.10 5.93
CA GLY A 88 -20.84 1.20 5.54
C GLY A 88 -19.44 1.45 6.11
N MET A 89 -18.78 0.45 6.68
CA MET A 89 -17.44 0.54 7.29
C MET A 89 -16.42 -0.23 6.46
N THR A 90 -15.15 0.19 6.52
CA THR A 90 -14.03 -0.49 5.85
C THR A 90 -13.40 -1.58 6.69
N ALA A 91 -13.93 -1.85 7.87
CA ALA A 91 -13.45 -2.86 8.78
C ALA A 91 -14.59 -3.75 9.26
N GLY A 92 -14.27 -4.98 9.62
CA GLY A 92 -15.22 -5.97 10.08
C GLY A 92 -14.52 -7.25 10.52
N TYR A 93 -15.30 -8.24 10.91
CA TYR A 93 -14.82 -9.56 11.30
C TYR A 93 -14.65 -10.46 10.08
N ASP A 94 -13.44 -10.96 9.85
CA ASP A 94 -13.18 -11.95 8.80
C ASP A 94 -12.93 -13.32 9.42
N PRO A 95 -13.84 -14.28 9.24
CA PRO A 95 -13.68 -15.64 9.74
C PRO A 95 -12.79 -16.52 8.85
N SER A 96 -12.43 -16.08 7.66
CA SER A 96 -11.71 -16.88 6.67
C SER A 96 -10.31 -17.29 7.10
N PHE A 97 -9.72 -16.56 8.06
CA PHE A 97 -8.35 -16.77 8.56
C PHE A 97 -8.29 -16.73 10.07
N MET A 98 -7.25 -17.36 10.64
CA MET A 98 -6.86 -17.22 12.06
C MET A 98 -7.98 -17.55 13.04
N SER A 99 -8.94 -18.41 12.68
CA SER A 99 -10.18 -18.60 13.46
C SER A 99 -10.95 -17.31 13.73
N GLY A 100 -10.91 -16.40 12.78
CA GLY A 100 -11.53 -15.08 12.83
C GLY A 100 -10.62 -13.99 13.36
N PHE A 101 -10.60 -12.86 12.67
CA PHE A 101 -9.78 -11.70 13.03
C PHE A 101 -10.45 -10.38 12.63
N PRO A 102 -10.06 -9.26 13.25
CA PRO A 102 -10.56 -7.95 12.89
C PRO A 102 -9.79 -7.43 11.67
N MET A 103 -10.38 -7.51 10.49
CA MET A 103 -9.78 -6.94 9.29
C MET A 103 -10.02 -5.44 9.22
N SER A 104 -8.96 -4.66 9.06
CA SER A 104 -8.99 -3.20 8.99
C SER A 104 -7.74 -2.65 8.31
N VAL A 105 -7.54 -1.32 8.36
CA VAL A 105 -6.30 -0.68 7.94
C VAL A 105 -5.06 -1.17 8.71
N VAL A 106 -5.22 -1.71 9.91
CA VAL A 106 -4.12 -2.34 10.68
C VAL A 106 -3.52 -3.52 9.91
N THR A 107 -4.35 -4.24 9.16
CA THR A 107 -3.93 -5.38 8.33
C THR A 107 -3.56 -5.01 6.89
N GLY A 108 -4.02 -3.86 6.38
CA GLY A 108 -3.82 -3.49 4.97
C GLY A 108 -3.78 -1.98 4.73
N THR A 109 -2.66 -1.32 5.08
CA THR A 109 -2.48 0.14 4.95
C THR A 109 -2.53 0.66 3.52
N SER A 110 -2.33 -0.18 2.50
CA SER A 110 -2.32 0.17 1.07
C SER A 110 -3.52 -0.32 0.29
N SER A 111 -4.48 -1.00 0.94
CA SER A 111 -5.63 -1.62 0.24
C SER A 111 -6.82 -0.68 0.07
N THR A 112 -6.91 0.45 0.78
CA THR A 112 -8.14 1.26 0.86
C THR A 112 -8.64 1.73 -0.50
N LEU A 113 -7.74 2.19 -1.39
CA LEU A 113 -8.14 2.62 -2.74
C LEU A 113 -8.66 1.45 -3.58
N GLU A 114 -8.03 0.27 -3.50
CA GLU A 114 -8.49 -0.95 -4.17
C GLU A 114 -9.85 -1.40 -3.63
N ASN A 115 -10.07 -1.33 -2.31
CA ASN A 115 -11.33 -1.66 -1.68
C ASN A 115 -12.49 -0.82 -2.24
N LEU A 116 -12.27 0.50 -2.39
CA LEU A 116 -13.27 1.41 -2.99
C LEU A 116 -13.47 1.13 -4.47
N PHE A 117 -12.40 0.83 -5.20
CA PHE A 117 -12.50 0.46 -6.61
C PHE A 117 -13.30 -0.84 -6.80
N LEU A 118 -13.03 -1.86 -5.99
CA LEU A 118 -13.77 -3.12 -6.04
C LEU A 118 -15.22 -2.97 -5.58
N LEU A 119 -15.51 -2.06 -4.65
CA LEU A 119 -16.89 -1.71 -4.30
C LEU A 119 -17.65 -1.17 -5.51
N ALA A 120 -17.03 -0.27 -6.27
CA ALA A 120 -17.66 0.40 -7.41
C ALA A 120 -17.74 -0.50 -8.65
N PHE A 121 -16.70 -1.28 -8.95
CA PHE A 121 -16.52 -1.96 -10.23
C PHE A 121 -16.39 -3.49 -10.13
N GLY A 122 -16.27 -4.05 -8.92
CA GLY A 122 -16.00 -5.50 -8.72
C GLY A 122 -17.13 -6.44 -9.18
N GLY A 123 -18.38 -5.98 -9.24
CA GLY A 123 -19.52 -6.79 -9.68
C GLY A 123 -19.56 -8.18 -9.03
N ASP A 124 -19.91 -9.21 -9.81
CA ASP A 124 -19.86 -10.62 -9.36
C ASP A 124 -18.50 -11.27 -9.61
N LYS A 125 -17.65 -10.63 -10.41
CA LYS A 125 -16.31 -11.11 -10.78
C LYS A 125 -15.24 -10.08 -10.37
N PRO A 126 -14.80 -10.07 -9.11
CA PRO A 126 -13.88 -9.04 -8.62
C PRO A 126 -12.44 -9.18 -9.17
N ALA A 127 -12.01 -10.36 -9.63
CA ALA A 127 -10.64 -10.57 -10.11
C ALA A 127 -10.29 -9.73 -11.36
N PRO A 128 -11.13 -9.64 -12.41
CA PRO A 128 -10.90 -8.71 -13.51
C PRO A 128 -10.79 -7.24 -13.04
N ALA A 129 -11.65 -6.81 -12.11
CA ALA A 129 -11.63 -5.45 -11.60
C ALA A 129 -10.34 -5.14 -10.82
N SER A 130 -9.85 -6.05 -9.98
CA SER A 130 -8.57 -5.91 -9.28
C SER A 130 -7.40 -5.77 -10.26
N LYS A 131 -7.37 -6.55 -11.35
CA LYS A 131 -6.36 -6.43 -12.41
C LYS A 131 -6.42 -5.08 -13.13
N VAL A 132 -7.64 -4.62 -13.46
CA VAL A 132 -7.84 -3.29 -14.06
C VAL A 132 -7.37 -2.19 -13.11
N PHE A 133 -7.67 -2.31 -11.82
CA PHE A 133 -7.18 -1.38 -10.79
C PHE A 133 -5.66 -1.30 -10.79
N THR A 134 -4.97 -2.44 -10.68
CA THR A 134 -3.50 -2.50 -10.67
C THR A 134 -2.92 -1.90 -11.95
N LEU A 135 -3.45 -2.28 -13.12
CA LEU A 135 -3.00 -1.76 -14.40
C LEU A 135 -3.19 -0.24 -14.49
N ALA A 136 -4.35 0.29 -14.09
CA ALA A 136 -4.64 1.72 -14.11
C ALA A 136 -3.72 2.51 -13.18
N CYS A 137 -3.49 2.00 -11.96
CA CYS A 137 -2.58 2.61 -10.99
C CYS A 137 -1.15 2.70 -11.52
N LEU A 138 -0.64 1.64 -12.15
CA LEU A 138 0.70 1.65 -12.71
C LEU A 138 0.78 2.51 -13.98
N ALA A 139 -0.21 2.46 -14.85
CA ALA A 139 -0.22 3.23 -16.10
C ALA A 139 -0.25 4.75 -15.87
N VAL A 140 -0.85 5.23 -14.78
CA VAL A 140 -0.98 6.66 -14.48
C VAL A 140 0.31 7.28 -13.90
N LEU A 141 1.27 6.49 -13.44
CA LEU A 141 2.48 6.97 -12.75
C LEU A 141 3.24 8.06 -13.52
N PRO A 142 3.63 7.84 -14.79
CA PRO A 142 4.36 8.86 -15.54
C PRO A 142 3.50 10.10 -15.84
N CYS A 143 2.17 9.97 -15.93
CA CYS A 143 1.26 11.11 -16.05
C CYS A 143 1.29 11.98 -14.80
N LEU A 144 1.34 11.41 -13.60
CA LEU A 144 1.48 12.16 -12.35
C LEU A 144 2.81 12.91 -12.29
N VAL A 145 3.90 12.30 -12.77
CA VAL A 145 5.20 12.99 -12.86
C VAL A 145 5.13 14.16 -13.84
N ALA A 146 4.51 13.98 -15.01
CA ALA A 146 4.28 15.06 -15.97
C ALA A 146 3.43 16.20 -15.38
N MET A 147 2.38 15.86 -14.62
CA MET A 147 1.54 16.83 -13.90
C MET A 147 2.34 17.60 -12.84
N ALA A 148 3.18 16.94 -12.06
CA ALA A 148 4.05 17.58 -11.07
C ALA A 148 5.05 18.53 -11.75
N ALA A 149 5.69 18.11 -12.84
CA ALA A 149 6.58 18.95 -13.64
C ALA A 149 5.84 20.19 -14.20
N GLY A 150 4.63 20.00 -14.73
CA GLY A 150 3.78 21.11 -15.19
C GLY A 150 3.39 22.07 -14.06
N GLY A 151 3.07 21.56 -12.88
CA GLY A 151 2.81 22.33 -11.66
C GLY A 151 4.01 23.19 -11.24
N LEU A 152 5.22 22.68 -11.41
CA LEU A 152 6.49 23.39 -11.21
C LEU A 152 6.87 24.31 -12.38
N ARG A 153 5.99 24.46 -13.38
CA ARG A 153 6.20 25.29 -14.59
C ARG A 153 7.46 24.89 -15.36
N ALA A 154 7.75 23.59 -15.42
CA ALA A 154 8.82 23.10 -16.27
C ALA A 154 8.53 23.45 -17.74
N GLY A 155 9.57 23.80 -18.49
CA GLY A 155 9.48 23.85 -19.94
C GLY A 155 9.10 22.48 -20.51
N SER A 156 8.57 22.47 -21.73
CA SER A 156 8.14 21.23 -22.40
C SER A 156 9.26 20.15 -22.46
N PRO A 157 10.55 20.49 -22.74
CA PRO A 157 11.64 19.52 -22.64
C PRO A 157 11.81 18.94 -21.23
N GLY A 158 11.65 19.78 -20.20
CA GLY A 158 11.77 19.38 -18.81
C GLY A 158 10.69 18.36 -18.41
N VAL A 159 9.45 18.50 -18.92
CA VAL A 159 8.38 17.51 -18.69
C VAL A 159 8.75 16.18 -19.33
N ALA A 160 9.18 16.18 -20.60
CA ALA A 160 9.56 14.94 -21.28
C ALA A 160 10.71 14.21 -20.59
N LEU A 161 11.75 14.97 -20.18
CA LEU A 161 12.91 14.41 -19.50
C LEU A 161 12.59 13.90 -18.09
N ALA A 162 11.70 14.57 -17.36
CA ALA A 162 11.24 14.10 -16.06
C ALA A 162 10.50 12.76 -16.19
N VAL A 163 9.60 12.63 -17.17
CA VAL A 163 8.90 11.37 -17.47
C VAL A 163 9.88 10.29 -17.90
N LEU A 164 10.83 10.60 -18.77
CA LEU A 164 11.83 9.64 -19.25
C LEU A 164 12.71 9.11 -18.10
N LEU A 165 13.30 10.01 -17.28
CA LEU A 165 14.13 9.61 -16.16
C LEU A 165 13.35 8.75 -15.14
N TYR A 166 12.11 9.16 -14.86
CA TYR A 166 11.23 8.39 -13.98
C TYR A 166 10.94 6.99 -14.53
N LEU A 167 10.65 6.85 -15.83
CA LEU A 167 10.38 5.55 -16.44
C LEU A 167 11.61 4.65 -16.48
N VAL A 168 12.80 5.20 -16.77
CA VAL A 168 14.05 4.44 -16.68
C VAL A 168 14.25 3.97 -15.24
N TYR A 169 14.10 4.84 -14.25
CA TYR A 169 14.18 4.48 -12.84
C TYR A 169 13.13 3.43 -12.45
N PHE A 170 11.88 3.59 -12.89
CA PHE A 170 10.80 2.63 -12.59
C PHE A 170 11.15 1.22 -13.07
N TRP A 171 11.62 1.06 -14.31
CA TRP A 171 11.87 -0.25 -14.91
C TRP A 171 13.20 -0.90 -14.53
N THR A 172 14.22 -0.13 -14.09
CA THR A 172 15.57 -0.63 -13.82
C THR A 172 15.94 -0.68 -12.33
N ALA A 173 15.05 -0.21 -11.44
CA ALA A 173 15.32 -0.05 -10.01
C ALA A 173 14.15 -0.58 -9.15
N PRO A 174 14.20 -0.44 -7.82
CA PRO A 174 13.21 -0.99 -6.89
C PRO A 174 11.73 -0.77 -7.19
N PRO A 175 11.27 0.34 -7.84
CA PRO A 175 9.84 0.57 -8.00
C PRO A 175 9.09 -0.52 -8.75
N VAL A 176 9.69 -1.09 -9.82
CA VAL A 176 9.05 -2.20 -10.55
C VAL A 176 8.94 -3.45 -9.67
N ALA A 177 9.95 -3.71 -8.83
CA ALA A 177 9.89 -4.80 -7.86
C ALA A 177 8.80 -4.57 -6.80
N TYR A 178 8.63 -3.34 -6.31
CA TYR A 178 7.51 -3.02 -5.42
C TYR A 178 6.14 -3.24 -6.08
N ALA A 179 6.01 -2.88 -7.36
CA ALA A 179 4.79 -3.18 -8.13
C ALA A 179 4.60 -4.69 -8.28
N GLU A 180 5.66 -5.44 -8.53
CA GLU A 180 5.68 -6.90 -8.63
C GLU A 180 5.24 -7.55 -7.32
N TYR A 181 5.71 -7.06 -6.18
CA TYR A 181 5.31 -7.54 -4.86
C TYR A 181 3.92 -7.09 -4.40
N GLY A 182 3.11 -6.47 -5.25
CA GLY A 182 1.73 -6.08 -4.92
C GLY A 182 1.61 -4.74 -4.19
N MET A 183 2.71 -4.01 -3.97
CA MET A 183 2.67 -2.71 -3.29
C MET A 183 2.17 -1.58 -4.20
N THR A 184 1.14 -1.85 -5.01
CA THR A 184 0.58 -0.94 -6.01
C THR A 184 0.18 0.41 -5.41
N GLY A 185 -0.48 0.40 -4.25
CA GLY A 185 -0.85 1.62 -3.53
C GLY A 185 0.37 2.46 -3.14
N TYR A 186 1.43 1.83 -2.61
CA TYR A 186 2.67 2.52 -2.26
C TYR A 186 3.36 3.14 -3.49
N VAL A 187 3.44 2.38 -4.58
CA VAL A 187 4.05 2.84 -5.84
C VAL A 187 3.29 4.03 -6.43
N LEU A 188 1.96 4.02 -6.36
CA LEU A 188 1.12 5.14 -6.82
C LEU A 188 1.23 6.38 -5.92
N ALA A 189 1.34 6.17 -4.60
CA ALA A 189 1.32 7.26 -3.63
C ALA A 189 2.48 8.25 -3.81
N VAL A 190 3.66 7.79 -4.19
CA VAL A 190 4.85 8.64 -4.31
C VAL A 190 4.69 9.68 -5.42
N PRO A 191 4.37 9.35 -6.69
CA PRO A 191 4.08 10.36 -7.71
C PRO A 191 2.87 11.24 -7.37
N ALA A 192 1.85 10.70 -6.68
CA ALA A 192 0.74 11.51 -6.19
C ALA A 192 1.19 12.56 -5.16
N CYS A 193 2.12 12.22 -4.27
CA CYS A 193 2.75 13.18 -3.34
C CYS A 193 3.52 14.29 -4.08
N LEU A 194 4.20 13.99 -5.19
CA LEU A 194 4.89 15.00 -5.98
C LEU A 194 3.90 16.03 -6.56
N VAL A 195 2.75 15.57 -7.05
CA VAL A 195 1.65 16.44 -7.52
C VAL A 195 1.09 17.26 -6.35
N ALA A 196 0.78 16.61 -5.23
CA ALA A 196 0.23 17.28 -4.04
C ALA A 196 1.19 18.39 -3.54
N LEU A 197 2.50 18.08 -3.47
CA LEU A 197 3.51 19.05 -3.05
C LEU A 197 3.64 20.23 -4.00
N ALA A 198 3.58 20.00 -5.33
CA ALA A 198 3.55 21.07 -6.31
C ALA A 198 2.34 22.00 -6.12
N LEU A 199 1.15 21.43 -5.86
CA LEU A 199 -0.08 22.17 -5.59
C LEU A 199 -0.02 22.94 -4.26
N VAL A 200 0.55 22.35 -3.20
CA VAL A 200 0.83 23.06 -1.93
C VAL A 200 1.76 24.26 -2.17
N GLY A 201 2.82 24.09 -2.96
CA GLY A 201 3.72 25.18 -3.35
C GLY A 201 3.00 26.30 -4.11
N ILE A 202 2.10 25.95 -5.04
CA ILE A 202 1.25 26.92 -5.75
C ILE A 202 0.34 27.67 -4.78
N TYR A 203 -0.30 26.96 -3.86
CA TYR A 203 -1.15 27.59 -2.85
C TYR A 203 -0.35 28.53 -1.93
N LEU A 204 0.80 28.12 -1.44
CA LEU A 204 1.64 28.94 -0.55
C LEU A 204 2.16 30.20 -1.23
N THR A 205 2.43 30.14 -2.53
CA THR A 205 2.97 31.29 -3.30
C THR A 205 1.89 32.20 -3.84
N ARG A 206 0.83 31.67 -4.43
CA ARG A 206 -0.23 32.45 -5.11
C ARG A 206 -1.46 32.69 -4.25
N GLY A 207 -1.79 31.73 -3.35
CA GLY A 207 -3.03 31.74 -2.57
C GLY A 207 -4.24 31.41 -3.44
N GLY A 208 -5.42 31.72 -2.93
CA GLY A 208 -6.70 31.54 -3.60
C GLY A 208 -7.38 30.21 -3.28
N PHE A 209 -8.72 30.24 -3.25
CA PHE A 209 -9.54 29.08 -2.86
C PHE A 209 -9.33 27.88 -3.81
N GLY A 210 -9.28 28.09 -5.13
CA GLY A 210 -9.07 26.99 -6.08
C GLY A 210 -7.72 26.28 -5.91
N ALA A 211 -6.63 27.02 -5.61
CA ALA A 211 -5.32 26.42 -5.35
C ALA A 211 -5.32 25.67 -4.00
N TRP A 212 -5.98 26.24 -2.99
CA TRP A 212 -6.16 25.58 -1.69
C TRP A 212 -6.95 24.27 -1.82
N LEU A 213 -8.08 24.30 -2.52
CA LEU A 213 -8.93 23.13 -2.73
C LEU A 213 -8.19 22.04 -3.50
N ALA A 214 -7.47 22.39 -4.57
CA ALA A 214 -6.68 21.44 -5.34
C ALA A 214 -5.57 20.79 -4.47
N ALA A 215 -4.87 21.58 -3.64
CA ALA A 215 -3.88 21.08 -2.72
C ALA A 215 -4.51 20.14 -1.66
N ALA A 216 -5.66 20.54 -1.06
CA ALA A 216 -6.35 19.73 -0.06
C ALA A 216 -6.82 18.39 -0.62
N LEU A 217 -7.43 18.38 -1.81
CA LEU A 217 -7.89 17.15 -2.46
C LEU A 217 -6.72 16.26 -2.88
N ALA A 218 -5.63 16.84 -3.42
CA ALA A 218 -4.45 16.05 -3.81
C ALA A 218 -3.73 15.43 -2.60
N CYS A 219 -3.59 16.18 -1.50
CA CYS A 219 -3.05 15.65 -0.24
C CYS A 219 -3.95 14.54 0.32
N SER A 220 -5.27 14.73 0.29
CA SER A 220 -6.24 13.72 0.75
C SER A 220 -6.18 12.45 -0.09
N ALA A 221 -6.07 12.59 -1.42
CA ALA A 221 -5.92 11.46 -2.33
C ALA A 221 -4.60 10.70 -2.11
N ALA A 222 -3.47 11.41 -1.97
CA ALA A 222 -2.18 10.78 -1.69
C ALA A 222 -2.21 9.99 -0.37
N PHE A 223 -2.87 10.53 0.65
CA PHE A 223 -3.04 9.87 1.94
C PHE A 223 -4.00 8.67 1.88
N LEU A 224 -5.10 8.77 1.11
CA LEU A 224 -6.02 7.66 0.84
C LEU A 224 -5.32 6.50 0.13
N ILE A 225 -4.45 6.81 -0.83
CA ILE A 225 -3.70 5.82 -1.59
C ILE A 225 -2.76 5.03 -0.67
N HIS A 226 -2.02 5.74 0.22
CA HIS A 226 -1.13 5.08 1.17
C HIS A 226 -0.82 5.96 2.38
N LEU A 227 -0.99 5.42 3.58
CA LEU A 227 -0.82 6.12 4.86
C LEU A 227 0.57 6.77 4.99
N THR A 228 1.63 6.11 4.53
CA THR A 228 3.00 6.63 4.64
C THR A 228 3.29 7.86 3.78
N SER A 229 2.36 8.30 2.92
CA SER A 229 2.44 9.57 2.20
C SER A 229 2.66 10.75 3.16
N ALA A 230 2.07 10.72 4.34
CA ALA A 230 2.24 11.75 5.36
C ALA A 230 3.69 11.90 5.81
N MET A 231 4.47 10.82 5.80
CA MET A 231 5.87 10.79 6.30
C MET A 231 6.83 11.58 5.41
N VAL A 232 6.54 11.70 4.12
CA VAL A 232 7.36 12.46 3.18
C VAL A 232 6.71 13.79 2.81
N LEU A 233 5.39 13.82 2.63
CA LEU A 233 4.65 15.02 2.24
C LEU A 233 4.53 16.04 3.38
N GLY A 234 4.32 15.59 4.61
CA GLY A 234 4.19 16.44 5.79
C GLY A 234 5.42 17.34 6.04
N PRO A 235 6.61 16.75 6.26
CA PRO A 235 7.85 17.52 6.44
C PRO A 235 8.16 18.43 5.24
N ALA A 236 7.90 17.97 4.01
CA ALA A 236 8.09 18.74 2.79
C ALA A 236 7.19 19.99 2.74
N ALA A 237 5.90 19.84 3.04
CA ALA A 237 4.94 20.94 3.09
C ALA A 237 5.29 21.95 4.19
N LEU A 238 5.71 21.46 5.37
CA LEU A 238 6.14 22.31 6.48
C LEU A 238 7.39 23.13 6.11
N LEU A 239 8.36 22.54 5.43
CA LEU A 239 9.55 23.27 5.01
C LEU A 239 9.24 24.31 3.94
N ALA A 240 8.37 23.99 2.97
CA ALA A 240 7.88 24.97 2.00
C ALA A 240 7.18 26.15 2.69
N TYR A 241 6.33 25.85 3.66
CA TYR A 241 5.64 26.86 4.45
C TYR A 241 6.62 27.73 5.25
N ALA A 242 7.58 27.13 5.96
CA ALA A 242 8.55 27.87 6.76
C ALA A 242 9.36 28.84 5.90
N VAL A 243 9.86 28.38 4.74
CA VAL A 243 10.61 29.23 3.81
C VAL A 243 9.71 30.34 3.24
N GLY A 244 8.45 30.06 2.92
CA GLY A 244 7.47 31.06 2.48
C GLY A 244 7.26 32.16 3.51
N ALA A 245 7.06 31.78 4.77
CA ALA A 245 6.88 32.72 5.89
C ALA A 245 8.13 33.56 6.19
N ILE A 246 9.32 32.92 6.22
CA ILE A 246 10.60 33.63 6.43
C ILE A 246 10.86 34.64 5.32
N ARG A 247 10.60 34.29 4.06
CA ARG A 247 10.79 35.21 2.92
C ARG A 247 9.86 36.41 2.98
N ALA A 248 8.58 36.18 3.30
CA ALA A 248 7.62 37.26 3.50
C ALA A 248 8.13 38.25 4.56
N ARG A 249 8.57 37.72 5.73
CA ARG A 249 9.12 38.53 6.82
C ARG A 249 10.38 39.30 6.40
N ARG A 250 11.32 38.64 5.70
CA ARG A 250 12.56 39.30 5.22
C ARG A 250 12.31 40.39 4.19
N SER A 251 11.22 40.29 3.42
CA SER A 251 10.80 41.33 2.47
C SER A 251 9.91 42.41 3.09
N GLY A 252 9.80 42.49 4.42
CA GLY A 252 8.95 43.45 5.13
C GLY A 252 7.44 43.23 4.95
N ARG A 253 7.02 42.07 4.44
CA ARG A 253 5.63 41.73 4.20
C ARG A 253 5.12 40.75 5.24
N ALA A 254 3.90 40.95 5.76
CA ALA A 254 3.24 39.96 6.57
C ALA A 254 2.88 38.73 5.70
N PHE A 255 3.19 37.53 6.18
CA PHE A 255 2.67 36.32 5.55
C PHE A 255 1.15 36.25 5.82
N PRO A 256 0.31 36.10 4.78
CA PRO A 256 -1.13 36.19 4.95
C PRO A 256 -1.67 35.14 5.95
N VAL A 257 -2.51 35.57 6.92
CA VAL A 257 -3.15 34.68 7.91
C VAL A 257 -3.91 33.54 7.23
N SER A 258 -4.55 33.83 6.08
CA SER A 258 -5.26 32.82 5.29
C SER A 258 -4.37 31.65 4.86
N ARG A 259 -3.05 31.82 4.69
CA ARG A 259 -2.13 30.74 4.34
C ARG A 259 -1.74 29.90 5.55
N HIS A 260 -1.64 30.52 6.75
CA HIS A 260 -1.43 29.79 7.99
C HIS A 260 -2.64 28.89 8.27
N LEU A 261 -3.83 29.49 8.33
CA LEU A 261 -5.08 28.77 8.57
C LEU A 261 -5.40 27.77 7.45
N GLY A 262 -5.09 28.12 6.21
CA GLY A 262 -5.33 27.25 5.07
C GLY A 262 -4.49 25.97 5.08
N LEU A 263 -3.24 26.02 5.56
CA LEU A 263 -2.42 24.80 5.70
C LEU A 263 -2.98 23.89 6.81
N VAL A 264 -3.39 24.46 7.93
CA VAL A 264 -4.09 23.72 9.00
C VAL A 264 -5.40 23.13 8.48
N ALA A 265 -6.17 23.91 7.70
CA ALA A 265 -7.39 23.44 7.08
C ALA A 265 -7.16 22.32 6.06
N ILE A 266 -6.04 22.34 5.28
CA ILE A 266 -5.66 21.20 4.43
C ILE A 266 -5.48 19.94 5.27
N ALA A 267 -4.74 20.01 6.38
CA ALA A 267 -4.55 18.86 7.26
C ALA A 267 -5.88 18.35 7.82
N ALA A 268 -6.77 19.26 8.26
CA ALA A 268 -8.10 18.91 8.75
C ALA A 268 -8.96 18.23 7.67
N VAL A 269 -8.93 18.73 6.42
CA VAL A 269 -9.63 18.12 5.29
C VAL A 269 -9.06 16.73 4.96
N VAL A 270 -7.73 16.57 4.99
CA VAL A 270 -7.08 15.25 4.80
C VAL A 270 -7.61 14.25 5.83
N LEU A 271 -7.63 14.63 7.11
CA LEU A 271 -8.13 13.75 8.17
C LEU A 271 -9.63 13.49 8.03
N ALA A 272 -10.44 14.52 7.74
CA ALA A 272 -11.88 14.38 7.60
C ALA A 272 -12.29 13.48 6.44
N LEU A 273 -11.67 13.67 5.25
CA LEU A 273 -11.97 12.85 4.07
C LEU A 273 -11.46 11.40 4.22
N ASN A 274 -10.51 11.16 5.09
CA ASN A 274 -9.97 9.82 5.35
C ASN A 274 -10.49 9.19 6.65
N ALA A 275 -11.34 9.88 7.40
CA ALA A 275 -11.86 9.41 8.70
C ALA A 275 -12.59 8.06 8.59
N PHE A 276 -13.31 7.80 7.47
CA PHE A 276 -14.14 6.61 7.29
C PHE A 276 -13.34 5.28 7.34
N TRP A 277 -12.05 5.32 7.03
CA TRP A 277 -11.17 4.15 7.11
C TRP A 277 -10.13 4.25 8.23
N LEU A 278 -9.75 5.46 8.66
CA LEU A 278 -8.82 5.68 9.77
C LEU A 278 -9.45 5.36 11.12
N LEU A 279 -10.68 5.83 11.36
CA LEU A 279 -11.36 5.62 12.66
C LEU A 279 -11.55 4.14 13.00
N PRO A 280 -12.02 3.27 12.08
CA PRO A 280 -12.05 1.84 12.32
C PRO A 280 -10.68 1.26 12.70
N GLY A 281 -9.61 1.69 12.03
CA GLY A 281 -8.25 1.28 12.38
C GLY A 281 -7.82 1.73 13.77
N PHE A 282 -8.19 2.95 14.16
CA PHE A 282 -7.92 3.46 15.50
C PHE A 282 -8.68 2.67 16.58
N TRP A 283 -9.96 2.37 16.36
CA TRP A 283 -10.75 1.57 17.30
C TRP A 283 -10.20 0.15 17.47
N LEU A 284 -9.63 -0.40 16.41
CA LEU A 284 -9.05 -1.75 16.40
C LEU A 284 -7.53 -1.78 16.66
N ALA A 285 -6.93 -0.65 17.02
CA ALA A 285 -5.48 -0.56 17.25
C ALA A 285 -4.98 -1.51 18.35
N SER A 286 -5.81 -1.85 19.34
CA SER A 286 -5.49 -2.82 20.40
C SER A 286 -5.32 -4.25 19.87
N THR A 287 -5.78 -4.55 18.66
CA THR A 287 -5.62 -5.87 18.02
C THR A 287 -4.32 -5.98 17.23
N ALA A 288 -3.55 -4.88 17.11
CA ALA A 288 -2.25 -4.92 16.47
C ALA A 288 -1.30 -5.87 17.23
N GLY A 289 -0.61 -6.69 16.47
CA GLY A 289 0.36 -7.66 16.96
C GLY A 289 1.75 -7.40 16.40
N PRO A 290 2.77 -8.08 16.91
CA PRO A 290 4.11 -8.00 16.35
C PRO A 290 4.12 -8.57 14.92
N SER A 291 4.86 -7.91 14.03
CA SER A 291 5.26 -8.49 12.75
C SER A 291 6.58 -9.22 12.92
N ASP A 292 6.71 -10.42 12.39
CA ASP A 292 7.99 -11.13 12.36
C ASP A 292 8.98 -10.53 11.34
N PHE A 293 8.51 -9.60 10.52
CA PHE A 293 9.35 -8.93 9.52
C PHE A 293 10.13 -7.78 10.17
N VAL A 294 11.47 -7.88 10.13
CA VAL A 294 12.37 -6.89 10.73
C VAL A 294 13.11 -6.14 9.62
N PHE A 295 12.90 -4.83 9.57
CA PHE A 295 13.54 -3.92 8.60
C PHE A 295 14.74 -3.14 9.17
N VAL A 296 15.24 -3.57 10.34
CA VAL A 296 16.41 -2.95 10.99
C VAL A 296 17.67 -3.34 10.26
N HIS A 297 18.52 -2.36 9.98
CA HIS A 297 19.84 -2.60 9.43
C HIS A 297 20.80 -3.04 10.53
N PRO A 298 21.39 -4.24 10.44
CA PRO A 298 22.37 -4.70 11.43
C PRO A 298 23.73 -3.99 11.30
N GLU A 299 24.00 -3.39 10.13
CA GLU A 299 25.28 -2.76 9.85
C GLU A 299 25.42 -1.41 10.57
N PRO A 300 26.65 -1.01 10.94
CA PRO A 300 26.92 0.32 11.47
C PRO A 300 26.50 1.42 10.48
N VAL A 301 26.06 2.57 11.00
CA VAL A 301 25.61 3.73 10.18
C VAL A 301 26.62 4.09 9.08
N LEU A 302 27.94 4.11 9.42
CA LEU A 302 28.99 4.41 8.46
C LEU A 302 29.10 3.35 7.36
N GLY A 303 28.91 2.06 7.69
CA GLY A 303 28.86 0.98 6.69
C GLY A 303 27.71 1.18 5.73
N ARG A 304 26.51 1.47 6.26
CA ARG A 304 25.34 1.74 5.43
C ARG A 304 25.49 2.98 4.56
N LEU A 305 26.05 4.05 5.09
CA LEU A 305 26.38 5.24 4.28
C LEU A 305 27.42 4.92 3.21
N GLY A 306 28.40 4.04 3.51
CA GLY A 306 29.35 3.54 2.51
C GLY A 306 28.64 2.79 1.38
N GLU A 307 27.68 1.91 1.69
CA GLU A 307 26.86 1.22 0.67
C GLU A 307 26.12 2.19 -0.25
N ILE A 308 25.57 3.30 0.30
CA ILE A 308 24.91 4.35 -0.50
C ILE A 308 25.86 4.88 -1.58
N PHE A 309 27.13 5.08 -1.26
CA PHE A 309 28.11 5.64 -2.21
C PHE A 309 28.68 4.61 -3.18
N TRP A 310 28.85 3.34 -2.76
CA TRP A 310 29.56 2.33 -3.53
C TRP A 310 28.68 1.28 -4.19
N ALA A 311 27.51 1.02 -3.62
CA ALA A 311 26.56 0.00 -4.11
C ALA A 311 25.29 0.58 -4.75
N MET A 312 25.15 1.92 -4.80
CA MET A 312 23.98 2.58 -5.39
C MET A 312 23.89 2.29 -6.90
N PRO A 313 22.74 1.85 -7.39
CA PRO A 313 22.53 1.66 -8.83
C PRO A 313 22.86 2.92 -9.62
N PRO A 314 23.48 2.79 -10.81
CA PRO A 314 23.90 3.96 -11.61
C PRO A 314 22.76 4.96 -11.89
N ILE A 315 21.54 4.48 -12.10
CA ILE A 315 20.36 5.35 -12.32
C ILE A 315 20.01 6.18 -11.08
N GLU A 316 20.19 5.64 -9.87
CA GLU A 316 19.93 6.34 -8.62
C GLU A 316 20.97 7.44 -8.38
N CYS A 317 22.27 7.13 -8.55
CA CYS A 317 23.36 8.12 -8.47
C CYS A 317 23.15 9.25 -9.48
N PHE A 318 22.85 8.90 -10.73
CA PHE A 318 22.65 9.85 -11.81
C PHE A 318 21.43 10.74 -11.55
N SER A 319 20.32 10.14 -11.15
CA SER A 319 19.09 10.88 -10.85
C SER A 319 19.27 11.82 -9.67
N LEU A 320 19.98 11.38 -8.61
CA LEU A 320 20.24 12.22 -7.44
C LEU A 320 21.11 13.42 -7.80
N ALA A 321 22.20 13.21 -8.54
CA ALA A 321 23.09 14.29 -8.98
C ALA A 321 22.33 15.33 -9.83
N LEU A 322 21.58 14.87 -10.83
CA LEU A 322 20.74 15.75 -11.66
C LEU A 322 19.63 16.41 -10.85
N GLY A 323 19.03 15.70 -9.91
CA GLY A 323 17.99 16.21 -9.02
C GLY A 323 18.47 17.37 -8.16
N LEU A 324 19.69 17.28 -7.62
CA LEU A 324 20.32 18.38 -6.86
C LEU A 324 20.60 19.60 -7.74
N VAL A 325 21.05 19.39 -8.98
CA VAL A 325 21.21 20.49 -9.97
C VAL A 325 19.87 21.13 -10.29
N GLY A 326 18.83 20.32 -10.53
CA GLY A 326 17.47 20.81 -10.77
C GLY A 326 16.88 21.55 -9.58
N LEU A 327 17.12 21.06 -8.37
CA LEU A 327 16.74 21.72 -7.12
C LEU A 327 17.38 23.10 -6.99
N ALA A 328 18.68 23.21 -7.29
CA ALA A 328 19.40 24.49 -7.30
C ALA A 328 18.83 25.48 -8.35
N GLY A 329 18.46 24.98 -9.52
CA GLY A 329 17.74 25.75 -10.54
C GLY A 329 16.38 26.24 -10.04
N LEU A 330 15.60 25.34 -9.46
CA LEU A 330 14.28 25.64 -8.89
C LEU A 330 14.38 26.66 -7.74
N ALA A 331 15.43 26.58 -6.91
CA ALA A 331 15.65 27.50 -5.78
C ALA A 331 15.84 28.95 -6.23
N ARG A 332 16.39 29.18 -7.41
CA ARG A 332 16.58 30.53 -7.98
C ARG A 332 15.27 31.16 -8.45
N ARG A 333 14.32 30.35 -8.97
CA ARG A 333 13.06 30.86 -9.54
C ARG A 333 11.88 30.76 -8.60
N ASP A 334 11.79 29.67 -7.81
CA ASP A 334 10.72 29.43 -6.83
C ASP A 334 11.29 28.77 -5.57
N PRO A 335 11.85 29.55 -4.64
CA PRO A 335 12.46 29.03 -3.42
C PRO A 335 11.50 28.32 -2.48
N VAL A 336 10.18 28.62 -2.55
CA VAL A 336 9.16 27.94 -1.75
C VAL A 336 8.96 26.51 -2.26
N ALA A 337 8.79 26.36 -3.57
CA ALA A 337 8.73 25.04 -4.19
C ALA A 337 10.02 24.26 -3.96
N ALA A 338 11.18 24.90 -4.15
CA ALA A 338 12.49 24.27 -3.92
C ALA A 338 12.66 23.78 -2.47
N ALA A 339 12.21 24.57 -1.48
CA ALA A 339 12.22 24.16 -0.10
C ALA A 339 11.33 22.93 0.15
N GLY A 340 10.15 22.90 -0.44
CA GLY A 340 9.25 21.74 -0.37
C GLY A 340 9.89 20.49 -0.97
N PHE A 341 10.39 20.57 -2.20
CA PHE A 341 11.03 19.42 -2.84
C PHE A 341 12.37 19.03 -2.20
N GLY A 342 13.13 19.99 -1.67
CA GLY A 342 14.29 19.73 -0.84
C GLY A 342 13.94 18.99 0.46
N GLY A 343 12.84 19.41 1.11
CA GLY A 343 12.28 18.71 2.26
C GLY A 343 11.80 17.29 1.93
N PHE A 344 11.22 17.09 0.75
CA PHE A 344 10.80 15.78 0.28
C PHE A 344 12.00 14.85 0.04
N LEU A 345 13.05 15.36 -0.60
CA LEU A 345 14.32 14.62 -0.77
C LEU A 345 14.93 14.27 0.59
N LEU A 346 14.99 15.24 1.52
CA LEU A 346 15.53 15.04 2.86
C LEU A 346 14.72 14.01 3.65
N ALA A 347 13.39 14.08 3.60
CA ALA A 347 12.51 13.10 4.25
C ALA A 347 12.69 11.71 3.63
N GLY A 348 12.73 11.59 2.30
CA GLY A 348 12.98 10.33 1.60
C GLY A 348 14.36 9.75 1.96
N PHE A 349 15.39 10.57 2.07
CA PHE A 349 16.71 10.15 2.52
C PHE A 349 16.70 9.69 3.99
N SER A 350 16.12 10.50 4.88
CA SER A 350 16.10 10.19 6.31
C SER A 350 15.34 8.89 6.60
N TRP A 351 14.16 8.72 6.00
CA TRP A 351 13.39 7.49 6.13
C TRP A 351 14.07 6.31 5.43
N GLY A 352 14.54 6.49 4.20
CA GLY A 352 15.11 5.42 3.38
C GLY A 352 16.42 4.86 3.91
N TYR A 353 17.26 5.70 4.48
CA TYR A 353 18.62 5.31 4.86
C TYR A 353 18.91 5.38 6.37
N LEU A 354 18.26 6.31 7.11
CA LEU A 354 18.58 6.51 8.51
C LEU A 354 17.58 5.86 9.46
N ALA A 355 16.30 5.83 9.13
CA ALA A 355 15.29 5.30 10.05
C ALA A 355 15.44 3.79 10.31
N GLY A 356 16.04 3.02 9.40
CA GLY A 356 16.32 1.59 9.57
C GLY A 356 17.29 1.23 10.68
N PHE A 357 17.98 2.22 11.29
CA PHE A 357 18.79 2.01 12.49
C PHE A 357 17.99 2.02 13.79
N SER A 358 16.72 2.36 13.74
CA SER A 358 15.84 2.42 14.91
C SER A 358 14.80 1.31 14.86
N ARG A 359 14.81 0.41 15.86
CA ARG A 359 13.77 -0.61 16.01
C ARG A 359 12.37 -0.03 16.18
N THR A 360 12.26 1.14 16.81
CA THR A 360 10.97 1.84 16.99
C THR A 360 10.37 2.28 15.65
N LEU A 361 11.21 2.58 14.66
CA LEU A 361 10.80 3.04 13.34
C LEU A 361 10.64 1.90 12.31
N ASP A 362 10.96 0.68 12.71
CA ASP A 362 10.92 -0.50 11.84
C ASP A 362 9.51 -0.76 11.26
N VAL A 363 8.47 -0.54 12.05
CA VAL A 363 7.07 -0.66 11.63
C VAL A 363 6.72 0.16 10.39
N PHE A 364 7.46 1.23 10.11
CA PHE A 364 7.28 2.07 8.92
C PHE A 364 8.05 1.59 7.70
N GLN A 365 8.75 0.46 7.79
CA GLN A 365 9.49 -0.18 6.69
C GLN A 365 10.44 0.81 5.98
N PRO A 366 11.42 1.35 6.68
CA PRO A 366 12.16 2.55 6.29
C PRO A 366 12.82 2.46 4.91
N GLY A 367 13.46 1.35 4.57
CA GLY A 367 14.19 1.18 3.30
C GLY A 367 13.36 1.45 2.03
N ARG A 368 12.03 1.32 2.10
CA ARG A 368 11.14 1.58 0.96
C ARG A 368 11.09 3.06 0.57
N HIS A 369 11.35 3.98 1.50
CA HIS A 369 11.23 5.43 1.25
C HIS A 369 12.34 6.00 0.35
N THR A 370 13.39 5.21 0.01
CA THR A 370 14.32 5.54 -1.07
C THR A 370 13.59 5.78 -2.40
N TYR A 371 12.47 5.10 -2.63
CA TYR A 371 11.62 5.33 -3.81
C TYR A 371 11.10 6.77 -3.87
N ALA A 372 10.72 7.38 -2.75
CA ALA A 372 10.30 8.77 -2.70
C ALA A 372 11.46 9.71 -3.05
N LEU A 373 12.65 9.45 -2.49
CA LEU A 373 13.87 10.21 -2.78
C LEU A 373 14.17 10.25 -4.27
N TYR A 374 14.29 9.09 -4.91
CA TYR A 374 14.72 9.01 -6.30
C TYR A 374 13.64 9.43 -7.30
N SER A 375 12.36 9.22 -6.98
CA SER A 375 11.27 9.76 -7.81
C SER A 375 11.28 11.29 -7.86
N ALA A 376 11.51 11.94 -6.72
CA ALA A 376 11.66 13.40 -6.68
C ALA A 376 12.95 13.85 -7.39
N ALA A 377 14.04 13.10 -7.26
CA ALA A 377 15.29 13.37 -7.95
C ALA A 377 15.14 13.26 -9.48
N CYS A 378 14.43 12.25 -9.99
CA CYS A 378 14.12 12.12 -11.42
C CYS A 378 13.29 13.32 -11.94
N LEU A 379 12.26 13.72 -11.19
CA LEU A 379 11.43 14.88 -11.53
C LEU A 379 12.28 16.15 -11.61
N LEU A 380 13.05 16.46 -10.57
CA LEU A 380 13.88 17.67 -10.51
C LEU A 380 15.01 17.63 -11.54
N GLY A 381 15.63 16.46 -11.74
CA GLY A 381 16.70 16.26 -12.72
C GLY A 381 16.21 16.52 -14.15
N GLY A 382 15.03 16.00 -14.50
CA GLY A 382 14.42 16.27 -15.80
C GLY A 382 14.09 17.74 -16.02
N ILE A 383 13.57 18.41 -14.98
CA ILE A 383 13.31 19.86 -15.01
C ILE A 383 14.63 20.64 -15.21
N GLY A 384 15.66 20.31 -14.45
CA GLY A 384 16.96 20.96 -14.54
C GLY A 384 17.61 20.79 -15.91
N LEU A 385 17.62 19.59 -16.45
CA LEU A 385 18.09 19.33 -17.82
C LEU A 385 17.30 20.11 -18.86
N GLY A 386 15.97 20.16 -18.73
CA GLY A 386 15.10 20.95 -19.61
C GLY A 386 15.46 22.43 -19.60
N GLU A 387 15.75 23.00 -18.42
CA GLU A 387 16.21 24.39 -18.31
C GLU A 387 17.55 24.63 -18.98
N VAL A 388 18.49 23.69 -18.87
CA VAL A 388 19.78 23.78 -19.57
C VAL A 388 19.56 23.79 -21.07
N LEU A 389 18.70 22.92 -21.59
CA LEU A 389 18.38 22.87 -23.02
C LEU A 389 17.71 24.16 -23.50
N ASP A 390 16.75 24.70 -22.75
CA ASP A 390 16.08 25.95 -23.09
C ASP A 390 17.08 27.13 -23.14
N ARG A 391 18.05 27.16 -22.22
CA ARG A 391 19.13 28.16 -22.22
C ARG A 391 20.09 28.00 -23.41
N LEU A 392 20.47 26.79 -23.75
CA LEU A 392 21.32 26.50 -24.91
C LEU A 392 20.65 26.92 -26.19
N ARG A 393 19.34 26.69 -26.35
CA ARG A 393 18.54 27.15 -27.47
C ARG A 393 18.50 28.69 -27.58
N ALA A 394 18.35 29.36 -26.44
CA ALA A 394 18.31 30.82 -26.40
C ALA A 394 19.64 31.47 -26.72
N SER A 395 20.76 30.86 -26.33
CA SER A 395 22.11 31.42 -26.48
C SER A 395 22.74 31.15 -27.86
N ARG A 396 22.37 30.05 -28.51
CA ARG A 396 22.91 29.63 -29.81
C ARG A 396 21.79 29.01 -30.65
N PRO A 397 21.07 29.83 -31.47
CA PRO A 397 20.07 29.30 -32.39
C PRO A 397 20.79 28.46 -33.47
N GLY A 398 20.93 27.20 -33.24
CA GLY A 398 21.61 26.25 -34.12
C GLY A 398 21.57 24.84 -33.54
N ARG A 399 22.12 23.88 -34.27
CA ARG A 399 22.03 22.44 -34.00
C ARG A 399 22.70 21.94 -32.71
N LEU A 400 23.24 22.83 -31.83
CA LEU A 400 23.97 22.44 -30.63
C LEU A 400 23.08 21.73 -29.58
N ASP A 401 21.82 22.21 -29.45
CA ASP A 401 20.84 21.57 -28.56
C ASP A 401 20.51 20.14 -29.02
N LEU A 402 20.41 19.94 -30.33
CA LEU A 402 20.20 18.62 -30.91
C LEU A 402 21.42 17.70 -30.69
N VAL A 403 22.64 18.20 -30.85
CA VAL A 403 23.87 17.45 -30.63
C VAL A 403 24.00 17.05 -29.13
N VAL A 404 23.68 17.98 -28.22
CA VAL A 404 23.69 17.67 -26.77
C VAL A 404 22.61 16.64 -26.42
N LEU A 405 21.40 16.78 -26.97
CA LEU A 405 20.33 15.81 -26.76
C LEU A 405 20.70 14.43 -27.30
N LEU A 406 21.25 14.36 -28.52
CA LEU A 406 21.70 13.10 -29.10
C LEU A 406 22.85 12.49 -28.33
N GLY A 407 23.79 13.31 -27.83
CA GLY A 407 24.88 12.85 -26.96
C GLY A 407 24.34 12.28 -25.65
N LEU A 408 23.43 12.97 -24.97
CA LEU A 408 22.80 12.50 -23.75
C LEU A 408 21.95 11.22 -24.01
N ALA A 409 21.23 11.18 -25.12
CA ALA A 409 20.46 9.99 -25.53
C ALA A 409 21.38 8.80 -25.80
N MET A 410 22.49 9.01 -26.53
CA MET A 410 23.48 7.93 -26.77
C MET A 410 24.11 7.42 -25.48
N VAL A 411 24.51 8.30 -24.57
CA VAL A 411 25.03 7.92 -23.27
C VAL A 411 23.96 7.19 -22.47
N GLY A 412 22.73 7.70 -22.41
CA GLY A 412 21.62 7.06 -21.74
C GLY A 412 21.33 5.66 -22.30
N VAL A 413 21.25 5.53 -23.62
CA VAL A 413 21.04 4.24 -24.29
C VAL A 413 22.21 3.27 -24.03
N ARG A 414 23.44 3.77 -24.04
CA ARG A 414 24.64 2.93 -23.80
C ARG A 414 24.73 2.46 -22.36
N VAL A 415 24.38 3.32 -21.40
CA VAL A 415 24.51 3.03 -19.96
C VAL A 415 23.31 2.27 -19.42
N PHE A 416 22.09 2.70 -19.76
CA PHE A 416 20.85 2.16 -19.19
C PHE A 416 20.06 1.26 -20.15
N GLY A 417 20.31 1.36 -21.47
CA GLY A 417 19.52 0.66 -22.48
C GLY A 417 19.58 -0.87 -22.37
N PRO A 418 20.76 -1.49 -22.20
CA PRO A 418 20.86 -2.95 -22.07
C PRO A 418 20.11 -3.47 -20.84
N ASP A 419 20.27 -2.81 -19.68
CA ASP A 419 19.58 -3.19 -18.46
C ASP A 419 18.07 -2.97 -18.58
N LEU A 420 17.65 -1.80 -19.07
CA LEU A 420 16.23 -1.49 -19.33
C LEU A 420 15.59 -2.53 -20.27
N ALA A 421 16.25 -2.86 -21.38
CA ALA A 421 15.75 -3.84 -22.34
C ALA A 421 15.65 -5.24 -21.71
N HIS A 422 16.65 -5.63 -20.90
CA HIS A 422 16.64 -6.90 -20.18
C HIS A 422 15.48 -6.94 -19.16
N GLN A 423 15.36 -5.93 -18.31
CA GLN A 423 14.34 -5.86 -17.27
C GLN A 423 12.93 -5.84 -17.85
N VAL A 424 12.69 -5.05 -18.91
CA VAL A 424 11.40 -5.03 -19.61
C VAL A 424 11.10 -6.39 -20.24
N ARG A 425 12.09 -6.99 -20.93
CA ARG A 425 11.90 -8.30 -21.56
C ARG A 425 11.54 -9.38 -20.55
N VAL A 426 12.30 -9.49 -19.46
CA VAL A 426 12.06 -10.51 -18.41
C VAL A 426 10.67 -10.36 -17.80
N ARG A 427 10.26 -9.13 -17.50
CA ARG A 427 8.99 -8.88 -16.81
C ARG A 427 7.77 -8.86 -17.71
N VAL A 428 7.93 -8.46 -18.97
CA VAL A 428 6.78 -8.26 -19.88
C VAL A 428 6.59 -9.46 -20.82
N ALA A 429 7.67 -10.07 -21.29
CA ALA A 429 7.65 -11.16 -22.27
C ALA A 429 8.11 -12.51 -21.70
N GLY A 430 8.43 -12.60 -20.42
CA GLY A 430 8.79 -13.84 -19.74
C GLY A 430 7.59 -14.78 -19.58
N PRO A 431 7.83 -16.07 -19.31
CA PRO A 431 6.75 -17.03 -19.04
C PRO A 431 5.92 -16.67 -17.80
N ASP A 432 6.57 -16.06 -16.80
CA ASP A 432 5.96 -15.55 -15.57
C ASP A 432 6.08 -14.03 -15.55
N THR A 433 5.18 -13.35 -16.26
CA THR A 433 5.11 -11.89 -16.20
C THR A 433 4.75 -11.43 -14.80
N PHE A 434 5.28 -10.27 -14.35
CA PHE A 434 5.06 -9.76 -13.00
C PHE A 434 3.60 -9.45 -12.68
N LEU A 435 2.75 -9.23 -13.69
CA LEU A 435 1.30 -9.05 -13.56
C LEU A 435 0.52 -10.31 -13.96
N SER A 436 1.16 -11.49 -13.97
CA SER A 436 0.50 -12.71 -14.37
C SER A 436 -0.60 -13.12 -13.41
N SER A 437 -1.76 -13.41 -13.98
CA SER A 437 -2.89 -14.04 -13.29
C SER A 437 -3.04 -15.52 -13.63
N ARG A 438 -2.04 -16.14 -14.27
CA ARG A 438 -2.06 -17.57 -14.57
C ARG A 438 -1.79 -18.35 -13.29
N PRO A 439 -2.69 -19.26 -12.87
CA PRO A 439 -2.43 -20.09 -11.73
C PRO A 439 -1.28 -21.06 -12.04
N THR A 440 -0.40 -21.27 -11.08
CA THR A 440 0.63 -22.30 -11.18
C THR A 440 0.00 -23.67 -11.02
N GLU A 441 0.66 -24.71 -11.54
CA GLU A 441 0.24 -26.10 -11.34
C GLU A 441 0.11 -26.41 -9.84
N ARG A 442 1.02 -25.88 -9.01
CA ARG A 442 0.99 -26.06 -7.57
C ARG A 442 -0.26 -25.43 -6.93
N LEU A 443 -0.67 -24.22 -7.33
CA LEU A 443 -1.91 -23.61 -6.84
C LEU A 443 -3.14 -24.42 -7.27
N LEU A 444 -3.17 -24.88 -8.51
CA LEU A 444 -4.26 -25.73 -9.00
C LEU A 444 -4.34 -27.05 -8.24
N GLN A 445 -3.19 -27.67 -7.93
CA GLN A 445 -3.11 -28.86 -7.10
C GLN A 445 -3.67 -28.62 -5.69
N VAL A 446 -3.23 -27.53 -5.01
CA VAL A 446 -3.73 -27.18 -3.67
C VAL A 446 -5.24 -26.99 -3.67
N VAL A 447 -5.76 -26.19 -4.62
CA VAL A 447 -7.19 -25.93 -4.74
C VAL A 447 -7.96 -27.21 -5.07
N GLY A 448 -7.42 -28.05 -5.96
CA GLY A 448 -8.00 -29.35 -6.30
C GLY A 448 -8.07 -30.30 -5.11
N LEU A 449 -6.98 -30.43 -4.35
CA LEU A 449 -6.95 -31.24 -3.13
C LEU A 449 -7.92 -30.71 -2.06
N ALA A 450 -7.97 -29.39 -1.86
CA ALA A 450 -8.90 -28.78 -0.93
C ALA A 450 -10.36 -29.07 -1.31
N ARG A 451 -10.74 -28.82 -2.58
CA ARG A 451 -12.11 -29.08 -3.08
C ARG A 451 -12.51 -30.56 -3.03
N ALA A 452 -11.60 -31.46 -3.29
CA ALA A 452 -11.86 -32.91 -3.28
C ALA A 452 -11.99 -33.48 -1.87
N ASN A 453 -11.36 -32.86 -0.88
CA ASN A 453 -11.22 -33.42 0.46
C ASN A 453 -11.88 -32.60 1.57
N LEU A 454 -12.27 -31.36 1.32
CA LEU A 454 -12.87 -30.46 2.32
C LEU A 454 -14.24 -29.99 1.84
N ARG A 455 -15.16 -29.84 2.80
CA ARG A 455 -16.46 -29.21 2.58
C ARG A 455 -16.34 -27.69 2.75
N PRO A 456 -17.24 -26.89 2.15
CA PRO A 456 -17.30 -25.47 2.44
C PRO A 456 -17.35 -25.19 3.94
N GLY A 457 -16.54 -24.22 4.41
CA GLY A 457 -16.41 -23.88 5.83
C GLY A 457 -15.52 -24.82 6.65
N GLU A 458 -15.03 -25.95 6.11
CA GLU A 458 -13.99 -26.74 6.79
C GLU A 458 -12.63 -26.01 6.74
N ARG A 459 -11.75 -26.31 7.70
CA ARG A 459 -10.53 -25.60 7.97
C ARG A 459 -9.29 -26.32 7.47
N LEU A 460 -8.47 -25.61 6.71
CA LEU A 460 -7.17 -26.08 6.26
C LEU A 460 -6.06 -25.43 7.10
N LEU A 461 -5.24 -26.24 7.77
CA LEU A 461 -3.97 -25.79 8.30
C LEU A 461 -2.97 -25.75 7.15
N PHE A 462 -2.69 -24.54 6.65
CA PHE A 462 -1.87 -24.33 5.46
C PHE A 462 -0.51 -23.76 5.83
N GLU A 463 0.56 -24.50 5.45
CA GLU A 463 1.92 -24.01 5.63
C GLU A 463 2.25 -23.00 4.54
N GLU A 464 2.17 -21.72 4.90
CA GLU A 464 2.43 -20.61 4.00
C GLU A 464 3.91 -20.54 3.61
N SER A 465 4.16 -20.05 2.39
CA SER A 465 5.49 -19.73 1.92
C SER A 465 6.00 -18.47 2.63
N GLY A 466 7.14 -18.61 3.31
CA GLY A 466 7.94 -17.47 3.75
C GLY A 466 8.93 -17.05 2.67
N PHE A 467 9.48 -15.84 2.79
CA PHE A 467 10.65 -15.48 2.01
C PHE A 467 11.77 -16.45 2.36
N ALA A 468 12.29 -17.12 1.35
CA ALA A 468 13.36 -18.10 1.34
C ALA A 468 13.94 -18.47 2.72
N VAL A 469 13.47 -19.57 3.29
CA VAL A 469 14.21 -20.22 4.39
C VAL A 469 15.55 -20.68 3.80
N PRO A 470 16.68 -20.24 4.34
CA PRO A 470 17.99 -20.60 3.80
C PRO A 470 18.12 -22.10 3.58
N GLY A 471 18.46 -22.53 2.38
CA GLY A 471 18.62 -23.94 2.02
C GLY A 471 17.34 -24.69 1.63
N MET A 472 16.17 -24.01 1.56
CA MET A 472 14.92 -24.62 1.11
C MET A 472 14.43 -23.94 -0.17
N VAL A 473 13.95 -24.74 -1.11
CA VAL A 473 13.29 -24.25 -2.31
C VAL A 473 11.82 -24.03 -1.99
N ASP A 474 11.37 -22.78 -2.07
CA ASP A 474 9.96 -22.42 -1.92
C ASP A 474 9.13 -23.04 -3.06
N PRO A 475 8.17 -23.95 -2.76
CA PRO A 475 7.38 -24.63 -3.77
C PRO A 475 6.38 -23.69 -4.47
N PHE A 476 6.20 -22.47 -3.95
CA PHE A 476 5.23 -21.50 -4.44
C PHE A 476 5.87 -20.37 -5.26
N GLY A 477 7.22 -20.32 -5.32
CA GLY A 477 7.96 -19.33 -6.10
C GLY A 477 7.67 -17.88 -5.64
N GLY A 478 7.64 -17.63 -4.33
CA GLY A 478 7.36 -16.30 -3.76
C GLY A 478 5.90 -15.88 -3.83
N ARG A 479 4.96 -16.80 -4.08
CA ARG A 479 3.53 -16.50 -4.15
C ARG A 479 2.84 -16.86 -2.85
N HIS A 480 1.95 -15.99 -2.37
CA HIS A 480 1.08 -16.27 -1.23
C HIS A 480 -0.22 -16.91 -1.72
N PHE A 481 -0.40 -18.20 -1.47
CA PHE A 481 -1.60 -18.92 -1.90
C PHE A 481 -2.75 -18.83 -0.90
N SER A 482 -2.45 -18.69 0.39
CA SER A 482 -3.47 -18.65 1.44
C SER A 482 -4.58 -17.62 1.16
N PRO A 483 -4.33 -16.37 0.70
CA PRO A 483 -5.40 -15.40 0.47
C PRO A 483 -6.40 -15.81 -0.62
N ILE A 484 -6.01 -16.73 -1.48
CA ILE A 484 -6.83 -17.17 -2.61
C ILE A 484 -7.72 -18.35 -2.24
N LEU A 485 -7.31 -19.18 -1.28
CA LEU A 485 -7.99 -20.42 -0.91
C LEU A 485 -9.45 -20.24 -0.46
N PRO A 486 -9.81 -19.23 0.36
CA PRO A 486 -11.20 -19.00 0.73
C PRO A 486 -12.09 -18.73 -0.49
N HIS A 487 -11.59 -17.99 -1.48
CA HIS A 487 -12.34 -17.66 -2.69
C HIS A 487 -12.38 -18.80 -3.70
N ALA A 488 -11.26 -19.54 -3.82
CA ALA A 488 -11.13 -20.59 -4.81
C ALA A 488 -11.73 -21.93 -4.35
N ALA A 489 -11.67 -22.26 -3.05
CA ALA A 489 -12.10 -23.54 -2.53
C ALA A 489 -13.26 -23.44 -1.51
N GLY A 490 -13.66 -22.25 -1.07
CA GLY A 490 -14.73 -22.05 -0.11
C GLY A 490 -14.42 -22.55 1.29
N ILE A 491 -13.13 -22.56 1.69
CA ILE A 491 -12.65 -23.09 2.96
C ILE A 491 -12.12 -21.98 3.86
N GLU A 492 -12.05 -22.24 5.17
CA GLU A 492 -11.31 -21.39 6.10
C GLU A 492 -9.85 -21.86 6.18
N VAL A 493 -8.93 -20.93 6.45
CA VAL A 493 -7.49 -21.21 6.57
C VAL A 493 -7.03 -20.91 8.01
N ILE A 494 -6.44 -21.90 8.67
CA ILE A 494 -5.73 -21.67 9.93
C ILE A 494 -4.33 -21.16 9.59
N GLY A 495 -4.00 -19.99 10.09
CA GLY A 495 -2.89 -19.15 9.69
C GLY A 495 -3.41 -17.83 9.14
N GLY A 496 -2.52 -16.90 8.87
CA GLY A 496 -2.88 -15.59 8.30
C GLY A 496 -2.99 -15.63 6.77
N PRO A 497 -3.53 -14.55 6.18
CA PRO A 497 -3.50 -14.39 4.73
C PRO A 497 -2.08 -14.25 4.18
N TYR A 498 -1.10 -13.98 5.03
CA TYR A 498 0.33 -14.12 4.82
C TYR A 498 1.06 -14.13 6.17
N LEU A 499 2.34 -14.56 6.19
CA LEU A 499 3.09 -14.82 7.44
C LEU A 499 3.21 -13.62 8.38
N HIS A 500 3.26 -12.43 7.82
CA HIS A 500 3.60 -11.19 8.56
C HIS A 500 2.39 -10.32 8.87
N THR A 501 1.17 -10.89 8.91
CA THR A 501 -0.04 -10.13 9.25
C THR A 501 0.09 -9.53 10.65
N PRO A 502 0.08 -8.19 10.80
CA PRO A 502 0.44 -7.52 12.06
C PRO A 502 -0.73 -7.45 13.04
N VAL A 503 -1.35 -8.60 13.36
CA VAL A 503 -2.44 -8.74 14.32
C VAL A 503 -2.15 -9.86 15.31
N THR A 504 -2.69 -9.75 16.53
CA THR A 504 -2.46 -10.72 17.61
C THR A 504 -2.94 -12.12 17.23
N THR A 505 -4.04 -12.24 16.48
CA THR A 505 -4.59 -13.50 15.98
C THR A 505 -3.64 -14.24 15.05
N ASN A 506 -2.61 -13.58 14.49
CA ASN A 506 -1.58 -14.24 13.67
C ASN A 506 -0.71 -15.24 14.45
N PHE A 507 -0.96 -15.39 15.74
CA PHE A 507 -0.44 -16.49 16.57
C PHE A 507 -0.71 -17.87 15.94
N THR A 508 -1.82 -18.03 15.20
CA THR A 508 -2.19 -19.29 14.52
C THR A 508 -1.33 -19.61 13.31
N GLN A 509 -0.37 -18.76 12.96
CA GLN A 509 0.50 -18.90 11.80
C GLN A 509 1.17 -20.29 11.74
N PHE A 510 1.15 -20.86 10.52
CA PHE A 510 1.90 -22.05 10.15
C PHE A 510 2.81 -21.75 8.97
N GLY A 511 4.10 -21.82 9.16
CA GLY A 511 5.13 -21.52 8.15
C GLY A 511 6.51 -21.38 8.78
N GLU A 512 7.56 -21.44 7.97
CA GLU A 512 8.96 -21.33 8.41
C GLU A 512 9.32 -22.28 9.58
N ASN A 513 8.79 -23.50 9.60
CA ASN A 513 8.88 -24.45 10.71
C ASN A 513 8.24 -23.98 12.03
N LYS A 514 7.42 -22.92 12.00
CA LYS A 514 6.72 -22.36 13.15
C LYS A 514 5.26 -22.81 13.12
N LEU A 515 4.75 -23.25 14.24
CA LEU A 515 3.35 -23.58 14.43
C LEU A 515 2.87 -22.99 15.76
N PHE A 516 1.80 -22.19 15.74
CA PHE A 516 1.21 -21.57 16.93
C PHE A 516 2.26 -20.87 17.82
N GLY A 517 3.06 -20.01 17.23
CA GLY A 517 4.11 -19.26 17.91
C GLY A 517 5.38 -20.06 18.28
N LYS A 518 5.37 -21.40 18.14
CA LYS A 518 6.47 -22.29 18.55
C LYS A 518 7.32 -22.73 17.34
N LYS A 519 8.63 -22.51 17.39
CA LYS A 519 9.58 -23.04 16.38
C LYS A 519 9.89 -24.53 16.60
N ALA A 520 9.83 -25.01 17.85
CA ALA A 520 10.07 -26.39 18.23
C ALA A 520 8.76 -27.04 18.73
N TRP A 521 7.84 -27.28 17.79
CA TRP A 521 6.57 -27.96 18.09
C TRP A 521 6.65 -29.46 17.84
N GLY A 522 5.77 -30.21 18.51
CA GLY A 522 5.67 -31.66 18.43
C GLY A 522 4.21 -32.14 18.45
N ARG A 523 4.04 -33.44 18.73
CA ARG A 523 2.72 -34.11 18.75
C ARG A 523 1.75 -33.45 19.74
N ASP A 524 2.20 -33.21 20.98
CA ASP A 524 1.33 -32.66 22.01
C ASP A 524 0.89 -31.24 21.71
N ASP A 525 1.82 -30.40 21.14
CA ASP A 525 1.48 -29.06 20.69
C ASP A 525 0.45 -29.10 19.57
N PHE A 526 0.62 -30.00 18.60
CA PHE A 526 -0.33 -30.18 17.51
C PHE A 526 -1.71 -30.59 18.01
N VAL A 527 -1.77 -31.62 18.87
CA VAL A 527 -3.04 -32.13 19.45
C VAL A 527 -3.75 -31.04 20.24
N ARG A 528 -3.01 -30.30 21.09
CA ARG A 528 -3.55 -29.20 21.88
C ARG A 528 -4.24 -28.16 20.97
N HIS A 529 -3.53 -27.68 19.97
CA HIS A 529 -4.06 -26.65 19.05
C HIS A 529 -5.13 -27.22 18.10
N ALA A 530 -5.02 -28.49 17.68
CA ALA A 530 -6.06 -29.12 16.88
C ALA A 530 -7.39 -29.23 17.62
N ARG A 531 -7.35 -29.41 18.97
CA ARG A 531 -8.57 -29.35 19.81
C ARG A 531 -9.20 -27.96 19.82
N LEU A 532 -8.41 -26.90 19.80
CA LEU A 532 -8.92 -25.52 19.79
C LEU A 532 -9.42 -25.10 18.40
N TYR A 533 -8.64 -25.36 17.36
CA TYR A 533 -8.88 -24.81 16.02
C TYR A 533 -9.58 -25.77 15.05
N ARG A 534 -9.56 -27.06 15.32
CA ARG A 534 -10.17 -28.10 14.48
C ARG A 534 -9.76 -28.01 13.01
N PRO A 535 -8.49 -28.08 12.65
CA PRO A 535 -8.13 -28.24 11.25
C PRO A 535 -8.69 -29.55 10.71
N SER A 536 -9.42 -29.51 9.60
CA SER A 536 -9.96 -30.70 8.93
C SER A 536 -8.93 -31.36 8.01
N ALA A 537 -7.95 -30.56 7.56
CA ALA A 537 -6.80 -31.03 6.81
C ALA A 537 -5.56 -30.19 7.10
N ILE A 538 -4.40 -30.72 6.74
CA ILE A 538 -3.11 -30.06 6.77
C ILE A 538 -2.49 -30.11 5.36
N TYR A 539 -1.92 -28.98 4.93
CA TYR A 539 -1.05 -28.88 3.77
C TYR A 539 0.30 -28.35 4.20
N CYS A 540 1.35 -29.09 3.92
CA CYS A 540 2.69 -28.70 4.34
C CYS A 540 3.76 -29.10 3.32
N TRP A 541 4.88 -28.37 3.34
CA TRP A 541 5.99 -28.54 2.44
C TRP A 541 7.36 -28.59 3.12
N SER A 542 7.48 -28.06 4.34
CA SER A 542 8.74 -28.11 5.06
C SER A 542 9.10 -29.54 5.48
N PRO A 543 10.39 -29.90 5.53
CA PRO A 543 10.83 -31.25 5.89
C PRO A 543 10.27 -31.71 7.24
N ARG A 544 10.24 -30.80 8.22
CA ARG A 544 9.74 -31.09 9.56
C ARG A 544 8.25 -31.40 9.55
N ALA A 545 7.45 -30.55 8.91
CA ALA A 545 6.00 -30.74 8.86
C ALA A 545 5.63 -31.99 8.06
N LYS A 546 6.31 -32.28 6.94
CA LYS A 546 6.14 -33.53 6.19
C LYS A 546 6.50 -34.78 7.02
N SER A 547 7.63 -34.73 7.74
CA SER A 547 8.03 -35.82 8.64
C SER A 547 6.98 -36.04 9.73
N PHE A 548 6.47 -34.95 10.31
CA PHE A 548 5.42 -35.03 11.32
C PHE A 548 4.16 -35.72 10.79
N CYS A 549 3.68 -35.33 9.61
CA CYS A 549 2.50 -35.94 8.98
C CYS A 549 2.70 -37.45 8.74
N ARG A 550 3.86 -37.86 8.26
CA ARG A 550 4.18 -39.25 7.98
C ARG A 550 4.32 -40.09 9.25
N SER A 551 4.83 -39.51 10.34
CA SER A 551 5.12 -40.22 11.61
C SER A 551 3.92 -40.28 12.54
N ASN A 552 2.78 -39.64 12.25
CA ASN A 552 1.58 -39.63 13.08
C ASN A 552 0.32 -40.03 12.30
N PRO A 553 0.25 -41.30 11.78
CA PRO A 553 -0.86 -41.74 10.92
C PRO A 553 -2.20 -41.83 11.69
N ASP A 554 -2.19 -41.89 12.99
CA ASP A 554 -3.36 -41.85 13.85
C ASP A 554 -3.97 -40.45 14.00
N LEU A 555 -3.19 -39.41 13.76
CA LEU A 555 -3.64 -38.02 13.75
C LEU A 555 -3.88 -37.49 12.33
N ILE A 556 -3.10 -37.95 11.34
CA ILE A 556 -3.10 -37.44 9.99
C ILE A 556 -3.10 -38.61 9.01
N ARG A 557 -4.22 -38.75 8.28
CA ARG A 557 -4.30 -39.68 7.15
C ARG A 557 -3.77 -38.96 5.91
N VAL A 558 -2.57 -39.29 5.49
CA VAL A 558 -1.96 -38.74 4.27
C VAL A 558 -2.82 -39.13 3.06
N VAL A 559 -3.19 -38.15 2.24
CA VAL A 559 -3.99 -38.29 1.03
C VAL A 559 -3.09 -38.14 -0.21
N GLU A 560 -2.15 -37.18 -0.16
CA GLU A 560 -1.21 -36.88 -1.24
C GLU A 560 0.18 -36.67 -0.64
N ASP A 561 1.19 -37.23 -1.26
CA ASP A 561 2.60 -37.03 -0.94
C ASP A 561 3.43 -37.16 -2.23
N ASP A 562 3.78 -36.02 -2.84
CA ASP A 562 4.59 -35.98 -4.06
C ASP A 562 6.09 -35.75 -3.78
N GLY A 563 6.48 -35.85 -2.50
CA GLY A 563 7.85 -35.59 -2.04
C GLY A 563 8.14 -34.09 -1.82
N VAL A 564 7.48 -33.20 -2.54
CA VAL A 564 7.58 -31.74 -2.36
C VAL A 564 6.62 -31.27 -1.28
N ILE A 565 5.36 -31.73 -1.37
CA ILE A 565 4.30 -31.39 -0.40
C ILE A 565 3.70 -32.67 0.22
N VAL A 566 3.05 -32.49 1.35
CA VAL A 566 2.12 -33.47 1.94
C VAL A 566 0.78 -32.79 2.16
N PHE A 567 -0.30 -33.43 1.72
CA PHE A 567 -1.68 -33.11 2.07
C PHE A 567 -2.28 -34.27 2.85
N GLY A 568 -2.87 -34.00 4.01
CA GLY A 568 -3.48 -35.03 4.84
C GLY A 568 -4.77 -34.56 5.50
N ARG A 569 -5.70 -35.51 5.71
CA ARG A 569 -6.89 -35.31 6.55
C ARG A 569 -6.50 -35.43 8.00
N VAL A 570 -6.89 -34.47 8.83
CA VAL A 570 -6.72 -34.52 10.28
C VAL A 570 -7.88 -35.34 10.88
N ILE A 571 -7.58 -36.23 11.83
CA ILE A 571 -8.51 -37.19 12.39
C ILE A 571 -8.75 -36.89 13.88
N GLY A 572 -9.98 -37.11 14.36
CA GLY A 572 -10.30 -37.14 15.80
C GLY A 572 -10.69 -35.79 16.40
N PHE A 573 -10.91 -34.76 15.59
CA PHE A 573 -11.36 -33.46 16.09
C PHE A 573 -12.67 -33.04 15.40
N GLU A 574 -13.78 -33.05 16.16
CA GLU A 574 -15.12 -32.78 15.65
C GLU A 574 -15.79 -31.60 16.39
N GLY A 575 -16.91 -31.10 15.84
CA GLY A 575 -17.74 -30.03 16.42
C GLY A 575 -17.22 -28.62 16.18
N GLU A 576 -18.15 -27.65 16.09
CA GLU A 576 -17.87 -26.23 15.85
C GLU A 576 -17.65 -25.45 17.15
N ALA A 577 -17.98 -26.07 18.29
CA ALA A 577 -17.74 -25.54 19.63
C ALA A 577 -16.58 -26.26 20.32
N ILE A 578 -15.84 -25.52 21.16
CA ILE A 578 -14.83 -26.08 22.09
C ILE A 578 -15.52 -26.62 23.35
N ARG A 579 -16.56 -25.90 23.79
CA ARG A 579 -17.44 -26.32 24.91
C ARG A 579 -18.89 -26.19 24.49
N GLY A 580 -19.73 -27.14 24.86
CA GLY A 580 -21.11 -27.22 24.42
C GLY A 580 -21.25 -27.71 22.99
N THR A 581 -22.39 -27.43 22.37
CA THR A 581 -22.67 -27.77 20.98
C THR A 581 -23.16 -26.52 20.21
N ALA A 582 -22.80 -26.42 18.95
CA ALA A 582 -23.27 -25.40 18.03
C ALA A 582 -22.98 -25.81 16.59
N LYS A 583 -23.77 -25.30 15.64
CA LYS A 583 -23.43 -25.26 14.22
C LYS A 583 -23.15 -23.81 13.84
N VAL A 584 -22.10 -23.55 13.07
CA VAL A 584 -21.69 -22.19 12.69
C VAL A 584 -21.58 -22.09 11.18
N GLN A 585 -22.26 -21.11 10.60
CA GLN A 585 -22.04 -20.67 9.23
C GLN A 585 -21.30 -19.34 9.25
N ALA A 586 -20.07 -19.34 8.75
CA ALA A 586 -19.20 -18.19 8.76
C ALA A 586 -19.22 -17.48 7.40
N GLY A 587 -19.22 -16.15 7.45
CA GLY A 587 -19.12 -15.26 6.31
C GLY A 587 -18.57 -13.90 6.71
N PRO A 588 -18.22 -13.02 5.76
CA PRO A 588 -17.68 -11.71 6.09
C PRO A 588 -18.58 -10.95 7.07
N ASN A 589 -18.01 -10.51 8.18
CA ASN A 589 -18.67 -9.84 9.31
C ASN A 589 -19.86 -10.59 9.92
N ARG A 590 -19.94 -11.90 9.76
CA ARG A 590 -21.10 -12.66 10.20
C ARG A 590 -20.75 -14.09 10.59
N LEU A 591 -21.16 -14.49 11.80
CA LEU A 591 -21.21 -15.90 12.23
C LEU A 591 -22.68 -16.19 12.59
N VAL A 592 -23.34 -17.05 11.82
CA VAL A 592 -24.67 -17.55 12.14
C VAL A 592 -24.51 -18.82 12.97
N VAL A 593 -25.01 -18.81 14.19
CA VAL A 593 -24.94 -19.91 15.13
C VAL A 593 -26.32 -20.51 15.30
N GLU A 594 -26.41 -21.82 15.17
CA GLU A 594 -27.65 -22.60 15.31
C GLU A 594 -27.46 -23.76 16.27
N GLY A 595 -28.51 -24.12 16.99
CA GLY A 595 -28.50 -25.27 17.91
C GLY A 595 -27.49 -25.15 19.04
N ALA A 596 -27.20 -23.92 19.48
CA ALA A 596 -26.30 -23.69 20.58
C ALA A 596 -26.87 -24.23 21.89
N ALA A 597 -26.15 -25.12 22.53
CA ALA A 597 -26.52 -25.66 23.84
C ALA A 597 -25.27 -25.83 24.70
N ALA A 598 -25.34 -25.39 25.95
CA ALA A 598 -24.27 -25.58 26.92
C ALA A 598 -24.17 -27.05 27.37
N GLU A 599 -23.01 -27.45 27.85
CA GLU A 599 -22.81 -28.80 28.44
C GLU A 599 -23.64 -28.95 29.72
N PRO A 600 -24.34 -30.08 29.90
CA PRO A 600 -25.05 -30.36 31.13
C PRO A 600 -24.08 -30.39 32.32
N GLY A 601 -24.37 -29.61 33.36
CA GLY A 601 -23.50 -29.51 34.56
C GLY A 601 -22.25 -28.65 34.42
N GLY A 602 -22.05 -28.00 33.26
CA GLY A 602 -20.96 -27.03 33.02
C GLY A 602 -21.28 -25.63 33.54
N ASP A 603 -20.47 -24.64 33.14
CA ASP A 603 -20.61 -23.22 33.49
C ASP A 603 -21.74 -22.49 32.75
N GLY A 604 -22.47 -23.21 31.90
CA GLY A 604 -23.57 -22.68 31.09
C GLY A 604 -23.11 -21.94 29.83
N LEU A 605 -21.83 -21.95 29.51
CA LEU A 605 -21.27 -21.32 28.31
C LEU A 605 -21.15 -22.30 27.15
N VAL A 606 -21.44 -21.78 25.96
CA VAL A 606 -20.98 -22.32 24.69
C VAL A 606 -19.74 -21.54 24.29
N VAL A 607 -18.64 -22.22 23.96
CA VAL A 607 -17.40 -21.60 23.51
C VAL A 607 -17.14 -22.02 22.07
N LEU A 608 -17.19 -21.07 21.14
CA LEU A 608 -16.97 -21.31 19.72
C LEU A 608 -15.48 -21.40 19.39
N ARG A 609 -15.15 -22.11 18.31
CA ARG A 609 -13.78 -22.19 17.76
C ARG A 609 -13.44 -20.95 16.91
N TYR A 610 -13.84 -19.75 17.37
CA TYR A 610 -13.58 -18.47 16.75
C TYR A 610 -13.11 -17.47 17.80
N HIS A 611 -12.13 -16.65 17.42
CA HIS A 611 -11.56 -15.65 18.32
C HIS A 611 -12.55 -14.53 18.64
N ALA A 612 -12.64 -14.18 19.90
CA ALA A 612 -13.34 -13.00 20.35
C ALA A 612 -12.48 -11.76 20.11
N VAL A 613 -13.03 -10.81 19.40
CA VAL A 613 -12.36 -9.54 19.07
C VAL A 613 -13.20 -8.37 19.60
N PRO A 614 -12.62 -7.17 19.76
CA PRO A 614 -13.37 -6.00 20.19
C PRO A 614 -14.59 -5.73 19.28
N TYR A 615 -15.66 -5.19 19.88
CA TYR A 615 -16.87 -4.78 19.18
C TYR A 615 -17.70 -5.94 18.56
N LEU A 616 -17.48 -7.19 18.94
CA LEU A 616 -18.43 -8.26 18.59
C LEU A 616 -19.75 -8.04 19.33
N ALA A 617 -20.85 -8.17 18.60
CA ALA A 617 -22.21 -8.09 19.10
C ALA A 617 -23.03 -9.29 18.63
N ALA A 618 -24.01 -9.68 19.45
CA ALA A 618 -24.94 -10.78 19.15
C ALA A 618 -26.36 -10.26 18.85
N ASP A 619 -27.05 -10.93 17.96
CA ASP A 619 -28.46 -10.75 17.66
C ASP A 619 -29.18 -12.12 17.65
N PRO A 620 -30.10 -12.41 18.59
CA PRO A 620 -30.55 -11.55 19.70
C PRO A 620 -29.43 -11.18 20.66
N PRO A 621 -29.57 -10.05 21.39
CA PRO A 621 -28.52 -9.55 22.28
C PRO A 621 -28.23 -10.53 23.42
N VAL A 622 -27.03 -11.08 23.45
CA VAL A 622 -26.48 -11.84 24.56
C VAL A 622 -25.06 -11.33 24.86
N PRO A 623 -24.63 -11.32 26.14
CA PRO A 623 -23.26 -10.97 26.48
C PRO A 623 -22.26 -11.93 25.82
N ILE A 624 -21.21 -11.36 25.21
CA ILE A 624 -20.09 -12.14 24.68
C ILE A 624 -18.99 -12.12 25.74
N GLU A 625 -18.61 -13.30 26.20
CA GLU A 625 -17.60 -13.52 27.22
C GLU A 625 -16.29 -13.96 26.53
N PRO A 626 -15.19 -13.18 26.64
CA PRO A 626 -13.88 -13.61 26.14
C PRO A 626 -13.34 -14.78 26.99
N VAL A 627 -13.13 -15.94 26.37
CA VAL A 627 -12.65 -17.16 27.06
C VAL A 627 -11.23 -17.44 26.63
N PHE A 628 -10.26 -17.25 27.53
CA PHE A 628 -8.86 -17.62 27.30
C PHE A 628 -8.67 -19.11 27.54
N LEU A 629 -8.06 -19.79 26.60
CA LEU A 629 -7.82 -21.22 26.63
C LEU A 629 -6.37 -21.54 26.27
N GLU A 630 -5.79 -22.45 27.01
CA GLU A 630 -4.41 -22.93 26.83
C GLU A 630 -3.42 -21.75 26.75
N ASP A 631 -2.46 -21.85 25.83
CA ASP A 631 -1.44 -20.81 25.58
C ASP A 631 -1.87 -19.80 24.48
N ASP A 632 -3.16 -19.75 24.10
CA ASP A 632 -3.62 -18.83 23.07
C ASP A 632 -3.65 -17.39 23.61
N PRO A 633 -2.95 -16.45 23.00
CA PRO A 633 -2.96 -15.05 23.44
C PRO A 633 -4.26 -14.32 23.12
N VAL A 634 -5.14 -14.93 22.30
CA VAL A 634 -6.41 -14.33 21.88
C VAL A 634 -7.57 -15.16 22.44
N PRO A 635 -8.54 -14.54 23.14
CA PRO A 635 -9.66 -15.28 23.69
C PRO A 635 -10.60 -15.81 22.60
N PHE A 636 -11.29 -16.91 22.90
CA PHE A 636 -12.37 -17.46 22.09
C PHE A 636 -13.72 -16.83 22.46
N ILE A 637 -14.68 -16.91 21.53
CA ILE A 637 -16.04 -16.39 21.74
C ILE A 637 -16.79 -17.34 22.67
N GLY A 638 -17.11 -16.88 23.88
CA GLY A 638 -18.02 -17.51 24.81
C GLY A 638 -19.35 -16.77 24.91
N PHE A 639 -20.45 -17.47 25.09
CA PHE A 639 -21.77 -16.87 25.35
C PHE A 639 -22.70 -17.89 26.01
N ARG A 640 -23.74 -17.38 26.71
CA ARG A 640 -24.84 -18.20 27.19
C ARG A 640 -25.88 -18.32 26.08
N PRO A 641 -26.29 -19.56 25.70
CA PRO A 641 -27.24 -19.75 24.61
C PRO A 641 -28.57 -19.00 24.86
N PRO A 642 -29.08 -18.24 23.90
CA PRO A 642 -30.43 -17.68 23.98
C PRO A 642 -31.48 -18.78 23.88
N PRO A 643 -32.75 -18.52 24.28
CA PRO A 643 -33.86 -19.42 24.02
C PRO A 643 -33.92 -19.80 22.54
N GLY A 644 -34.00 -21.12 22.24
CA GLY A 644 -33.97 -21.63 20.86
C GLY A 644 -32.56 -21.84 20.27
N GLY A 645 -31.49 -21.42 20.96
CA GLY A 645 -30.11 -21.73 20.61
C GLY A 645 -29.61 -21.13 19.29
N ALA A 646 -30.28 -20.09 18.78
CA ALA A 646 -29.89 -19.42 17.51
C ALA A 646 -29.52 -17.97 17.73
N LEU A 647 -28.38 -17.54 17.16
CA LEU A 647 -27.94 -16.14 17.17
C LEU A 647 -27.03 -15.84 15.99
N THR A 648 -26.90 -14.56 15.69
CA THR A 648 -25.91 -14.05 14.72
C THR A 648 -24.90 -13.17 15.44
N LEU A 649 -23.61 -13.46 15.25
CA LEU A 649 -22.51 -12.61 15.75
C LEU A 649 -21.97 -11.77 14.61
N ARG A 650 -21.67 -10.50 14.90
CA ARG A 650 -21.05 -9.57 13.95
C ARG A 650 -20.23 -8.54 14.69
N MET A 651 -19.26 -7.94 14.01
CA MET A 651 -18.56 -6.76 14.53
C MET A 651 -19.43 -5.52 14.28
N ASP A 652 -19.74 -4.78 15.34
CA ASP A 652 -20.57 -3.56 15.31
C ASP A 652 -19.76 -2.38 15.83
N LEU A 653 -19.04 -1.72 14.92
CA LEU A 653 -18.15 -0.60 15.24
C LEU A 653 -18.93 0.69 15.51
N PRO A 654 -18.41 1.61 16.38
CA PRO A 654 -18.98 2.95 16.52
C PRO A 654 -19.13 3.68 15.17
N PRO A 655 -20.17 4.50 14.92
CA PRO A 655 -21.20 4.98 15.86
C PRO A 655 -22.44 4.09 15.99
N ARG A 656 -22.49 2.90 15.38
CA ARG A 656 -23.68 2.03 15.44
C ARG A 656 -23.93 1.44 16.82
N SER A 657 -22.86 1.29 17.63
CA SER A 657 -22.94 0.85 19.02
C SER A 657 -23.56 1.90 19.98
N LEU A 658 -23.79 3.12 19.49
CA LEU A 658 -24.58 4.10 20.26
C LEU A 658 -26.04 3.62 20.30
N PRO A 659 -26.67 3.53 21.50
CA PRO A 659 -28.03 3.06 21.61
C PRO A 659 -28.93 3.90 20.71
N ARG A 660 -29.62 3.24 19.75
CA ARG A 660 -30.70 3.88 19.02
C ARG A 660 -31.77 4.25 20.07
N LYS A 661 -31.88 5.54 20.38
CA LYS A 661 -32.93 6.06 21.24
C LYS A 661 -34.30 5.79 20.64
#